data_4a103befb6b7c490f2572e086ee35ddf
#
_entry.id   4a103befb6b7c490f2572e086ee35ddf
#
_cell.length_a   1.000
_cell.length_b   1.000
_cell.length_c   1.000
_cell.angle_alpha   90.00
_cell.angle_beta   90.00
_cell.angle_gamma   90.00
#
_symmetry.space_group_name_H-M   'P 1'
#
loop_
_entity.id
_entity.type
_entity.pdbx_description
1 polymer ?
#
loop_
_entity_poly.entity_id
_entity_poly.type
_entity_poly.pdbx_seq_one_letter_code
_entity_poly.pdbx_strand_id
1 'polypeptide(L)'
;MSKSNSSVHKSNAMTHEEMVTIAKQDLKTGVGKSVKHDSAAKQVTGEAVYIDDRLEFPNQLHVYARLSTQAHANITKIDLSPCYEFEGVAIAIQAKDVPGELDIGVILPGDPLLADGKVEYYGQPVIAVAANDLETARKAAHAAIIEYEELPAILDVKEALEKEHFVTESHTQQRGDSKAALAKAKHVISGDLEIGGQEHFYLETQISSVMPTEDGGIIVYTSTQNPTEVQKLVAEVIGVPMHKVLIDMRRMGGGFGGKETQAASPACMAAVIAHLTGQPTKMRLLRSEDMQQTGKRHPFYNQYTVGFDDNGVIQGADITVAGNCGYSPDLSSSIVDRAMFHSDNAYYLGDATVVGHRCKTNTASNTAYRGFGGPQGMMTIEHIMDEIARYLKKDPLEVRKANYYGEEGRNVTHYYQTVEDNFLPEITEQLERSSDYHARRKEIAEFNKQSPILKKGLAITPVKFGISFTATFLNQAGALIHIYTDGSIHLNHGGTEMGQGLNIKVAQIVAQEFQVDVERIQITATNTDKVPNTSPTAASSGADLNGKAAQNAAITIKQRLIDFASSHFKVWPEEVEFKNGMVQIRDEIMTFNSFVELAWFNQISLSSTGFYRTPKIYYDHDKARGRPFYYYAYGASCSEVIVDTLTGENKILRVDILHDVGASLNPAIDIGQVEGGFVQGVGWLTTEELVWNQQGRLMTNGPASYKIPAIADMPIDFRTHLLENRSNPEDTVFNSKAVGEPPFMLGMSVWSALKDAISYVAVDGAIPKLNTPATPERVLMAIQEVTETAPTSVDAQSETA
;
A
#
# COMPACT_ATOMS: atom_id res chain seq x y z
N MET A 1 54.35 -15.15 38.03
CA MET A 1 53.30 -15.98 38.67
C MET A 1 52.21 -15.03 39.14
N SER A 2 51.15 -14.82 38.36
CA SER A 2 49.90 -14.19 38.80
C SER A 2 48.78 -15.02 38.24
N LYS A 3 47.97 -15.64 39.11
CA LYS A 3 46.83 -16.44 38.73
C LYS A 3 45.72 -15.50 38.24
N SER A 4 45.40 -15.50 36.94
CA SER A 4 44.19 -14.88 36.41
C SER A 4 43.02 -15.80 36.74
N ASN A 5 42.11 -15.30 37.58
CA ASN A 5 40.81 -15.91 37.79
C ASN A 5 39.99 -15.71 36.52
N SER A 6 39.89 -16.71 35.68
CA SER A 6 38.85 -16.79 34.69
C SER A 6 37.57 -17.36 35.34
N SER A 7 36.65 -16.47 35.70
CA SER A 7 35.27 -16.86 36.00
C SER A 7 34.55 -17.19 34.69
N VAL A 8 34.75 -18.41 34.20
CA VAL A 8 33.91 -19.01 33.18
C VAL A 8 32.54 -19.18 33.83
N HIS A 9 31.55 -18.46 33.33
CA HIS A 9 30.14 -18.74 33.64
C HIS A 9 29.88 -20.22 33.29
N LYS A 10 29.81 -21.08 34.31
CA LYS A 10 29.20 -22.40 34.16
C LYS A 10 27.72 -22.19 33.89
N SER A 11 27.30 -22.15 32.59
CA SER A 11 25.93 -22.43 32.25
C SER A 11 25.59 -23.80 32.78
N ASN A 12 24.57 -23.92 33.65
CA ASN A 12 24.06 -25.22 34.05
C ASN A 12 23.67 -25.98 32.78
N ALA A 13 24.42 -27.00 32.40
CA ALA A 13 24.10 -27.84 31.27
C ALA A 13 22.75 -28.52 31.55
N MET A 14 21.77 -28.36 30.64
CA MET A 14 20.50 -29.02 30.77
C MET A 14 20.68 -30.54 30.86
N THR A 15 19.91 -31.17 31.69
CA THR A 15 19.86 -32.64 31.78
C THR A 15 19.12 -33.21 30.56
N HIS A 16 19.35 -34.46 30.24
CA HIS A 16 18.62 -35.15 29.15
C HIS A 16 17.11 -35.12 29.36
N GLU A 17 16.60 -35.28 30.58
CA GLU A 17 15.18 -35.25 30.92
C GLU A 17 14.57 -33.87 30.72
N GLU A 18 15.28 -32.79 31.06
CA GLU A 18 14.88 -31.43 30.80
C GLU A 18 14.78 -31.14 29.30
N MET A 19 15.77 -31.56 28.50
CA MET A 19 15.75 -31.40 27.03
C MET A 19 14.58 -32.13 26.38
N VAL A 20 14.31 -33.39 26.79
CA VAL A 20 13.16 -34.17 26.32
C VAL A 20 11.85 -33.51 26.71
N THR A 21 11.77 -32.92 27.90
CA THR A 21 10.56 -32.22 28.35
C THR A 21 10.28 -30.96 27.52
N ILE A 22 11.31 -30.17 27.23
CA ILE A 22 11.22 -28.97 26.40
C ILE A 22 10.85 -29.33 24.96
N ALA A 23 11.48 -30.35 24.37
CA ALA A 23 11.19 -30.80 23.01
C ALA A 23 9.73 -31.25 22.80
N LYS A 24 9.03 -31.65 23.86
CA LYS A 24 7.61 -32.02 23.81
C LYS A 24 6.63 -30.82 23.83
N GLN A 25 7.13 -29.62 24.13
CA GLN A 25 6.32 -28.43 24.17
C GLN A 25 6.19 -27.82 22.77
N ASP A 26 5.07 -27.17 22.48
CA ASP A 26 4.90 -26.37 21.26
C ASP A 26 5.79 -25.13 21.30
N LEU A 27 6.28 -24.74 20.13
CA LEU A 27 7.02 -23.49 19.97
C LEU A 27 6.09 -22.29 20.25
N LYS A 28 6.45 -21.46 21.24
CA LYS A 28 5.61 -20.35 21.73
C LYS A 28 5.58 -19.16 20.79
N THR A 29 6.60 -19.00 19.96
CA THR A 29 6.81 -17.81 19.09
C THR A 29 6.85 -18.16 17.60
N GLY A 30 6.40 -19.36 17.23
CA GLY A 30 6.31 -19.81 15.85
C GLY A 30 5.15 -19.16 15.06
N VAL A 31 4.98 -19.58 13.84
CA VAL A 31 3.87 -19.17 12.97
C VAL A 31 2.52 -19.45 13.62
N GLY A 32 1.57 -18.53 13.44
CA GLY A 32 0.23 -18.61 14.05
C GLY A 32 0.15 -18.13 15.49
N LYS A 33 1.27 -17.69 16.08
CA LYS A 33 1.31 -17.14 17.44
C LYS A 33 1.35 -15.61 17.39
N SER A 34 0.66 -14.97 18.34
CA SER A 34 0.67 -13.51 18.51
C SER A 34 1.97 -13.08 19.17
N VAL A 35 2.96 -12.73 18.36
CA VAL A 35 4.24 -12.19 18.81
C VAL A 35 4.24 -10.69 18.60
N LYS A 36 4.80 -9.93 19.57
CA LYS A 36 4.90 -8.46 19.47
C LYS A 36 5.75 -8.05 18.28
N HIS A 37 5.40 -6.94 17.66
CA HIS A 37 6.21 -6.28 16.65
C HIS A 37 7.64 -6.03 17.17
N ASP A 38 8.66 -6.29 16.34
CA ASP A 38 10.10 -6.23 16.73
C ASP A 38 10.55 -4.85 17.25
N SER A 39 9.84 -3.80 16.87
CA SER A 39 10.10 -2.42 17.28
C SER A 39 9.11 -1.86 18.32
N ALA A 40 8.08 -2.63 18.73
CA ALA A 40 6.99 -2.10 19.56
C ALA A 40 7.48 -1.46 20.87
N ALA A 41 8.35 -2.15 21.62
CA ALA A 41 8.92 -1.59 22.86
C ALA A 41 9.74 -0.33 22.58
N LYS A 42 10.59 -0.36 21.54
CA LYS A 42 11.46 0.78 21.16
C LYS A 42 10.67 2.01 20.73
N GLN A 43 9.52 1.81 20.07
CA GLN A 43 8.65 2.92 19.64
C GLN A 43 8.04 3.65 20.84
N VAL A 44 7.55 2.91 21.86
CA VAL A 44 6.90 3.53 23.02
C VAL A 44 7.90 4.05 24.07
N THR A 45 9.16 3.58 24.05
CA THR A 45 10.24 4.09 24.92
C THR A 45 11.05 5.21 24.28
N GLY A 46 10.83 5.51 22.98
CA GLY A 46 11.64 6.48 22.25
C GLY A 46 13.02 5.97 21.81
N GLU A 47 13.29 4.67 21.93
CA GLU A 47 14.56 4.04 21.51
C GLU A 47 14.58 3.65 20.03
N ALA A 48 13.45 3.73 19.32
CA ALA A 48 13.39 3.44 17.91
C ALA A 48 14.12 4.54 17.11
N VAL A 49 15.21 4.21 16.46
CA VAL A 49 16.01 5.14 15.63
C VAL A 49 15.45 5.16 14.19
N TYR A 50 15.04 6.34 13.74
CA TYR A 50 14.67 6.65 12.35
C TYR A 50 15.82 7.38 11.65
N ILE A 51 15.67 7.72 10.38
CA ILE A 51 16.76 8.37 9.62
C ILE A 51 17.11 9.73 10.22
N ASP A 52 16.11 10.51 10.67
CA ASP A 52 16.37 11.84 11.28
C ASP A 52 17.04 11.77 12.64
N ASP A 53 16.89 10.66 13.37
CA ASP A 53 17.50 10.45 14.68
C ASP A 53 18.97 10.03 14.62
N ARG A 54 19.50 9.73 13.43
CA ARG A 54 20.92 9.40 13.26
C ARG A 54 21.77 10.61 13.57
N LEU A 55 22.87 10.38 14.29
CA LEU A 55 23.86 11.42 14.53
C LEU A 55 24.41 11.96 13.20
N GLU A 56 24.55 13.26 13.12
CA GLU A 56 25.10 13.93 11.96
C GLU A 56 26.60 13.59 11.79
N PHE A 57 26.99 13.42 10.54
CA PHE A 57 28.40 13.20 10.22
C PHE A 57 29.20 14.52 10.36
N PRO A 58 30.50 14.45 10.69
CA PRO A 58 31.34 15.64 10.66
C PRO A 58 31.28 16.37 9.31
N ASN A 59 31.09 17.69 9.34
CA ASN A 59 30.95 18.55 8.16
C ASN A 59 29.77 18.20 7.23
N GLN A 60 28.72 17.61 7.78
CA GLN A 60 27.52 17.28 7.04
C GLN A 60 26.83 18.55 6.52
N LEU A 61 26.45 18.54 5.24
CA LEU A 61 25.68 19.60 4.61
C LEU A 61 24.18 19.27 4.64
N HIS A 62 23.37 20.30 4.80
CA HIS A 62 21.92 20.22 4.71
C HIS A 62 21.45 20.71 3.35
N VAL A 63 20.63 19.89 2.67
CA VAL A 63 20.13 20.16 1.32
C VAL A 63 18.71 20.66 1.37
N TYR A 64 18.41 21.72 0.64
CA TYR A 64 17.08 22.27 0.47
C TYR A 64 16.80 22.53 -1.01
N ALA A 65 15.64 22.08 -1.52
CA ALA A 65 15.20 22.34 -2.89
C ALA A 65 14.26 23.56 -2.95
N ARG A 66 14.52 24.47 -3.88
CA ARG A 66 13.60 25.55 -4.22
C ARG A 66 12.54 25.03 -5.17
N LEU A 67 11.29 25.11 -4.77
CA LEU A 67 10.15 24.62 -5.52
C LEU A 67 9.57 25.70 -6.44
N SER A 68 9.01 25.27 -7.58
CA SER A 68 8.27 26.14 -8.51
C SER A 68 7.06 26.76 -7.83
N THR A 69 6.80 28.03 -8.18
CA THR A 69 5.58 28.76 -7.82
C THR A 69 4.55 28.82 -8.95
N GLN A 70 4.82 28.12 -10.06
CA GLN A 70 3.96 28.04 -11.24
C GLN A 70 3.54 26.60 -11.47
N ALA A 71 2.29 26.40 -11.89
CA ALA A 71 1.79 25.08 -12.25
C ALA A 71 2.26 24.65 -13.65
N HIS A 72 2.44 25.60 -14.57
CA HIS A 72 2.93 25.34 -15.92
C HIS A 72 3.59 26.60 -16.46
N ALA A 73 4.89 26.57 -16.72
CA ALA A 73 5.63 27.72 -17.21
C ALA A 73 6.97 27.32 -17.84
N ASN A 74 7.44 28.12 -18.81
CA ASN A 74 8.84 28.09 -19.23
C ASN A 74 9.71 28.80 -18.18
N ILE A 75 10.86 28.22 -17.87
CA ILE A 75 11.89 28.88 -17.04
C ILE A 75 12.73 29.75 -17.98
N THR A 76 12.64 31.09 -17.84
CA THR A 76 13.35 32.03 -18.71
C THR A 76 14.68 32.44 -18.16
N LYS A 77 14.87 32.35 -16.81
CA LYS A 77 16.13 32.66 -16.14
C LYS A 77 16.27 31.89 -14.84
N ILE A 78 17.49 31.44 -14.57
CA ILE A 78 17.94 30.99 -13.24
C ILE A 78 19.26 31.70 -12.93
N ASP A 79 19.30 32.43 -11.79
CA ASP A 79 20.51 33.09 -11.28
C ASP A 79 20.75 32.62 -9.85
N LEU A 80 21.80 31.85 -9.66
CA LEU A 80 22.20 31.27 -8.37
C LEU A 80 23.19 32.18 -7.59
N SER A 81 23.64 33.29 -8.17
CA SER A 81 24.64 34.15 -7.51
C SER A 81 24.21 34.68 -6.14
N PRO A 82 22.91 35.02 -5.88
CA PRO A 82 22.48 35.46 -4.56
C PRO A 82 22.56 34.37 -3.48
N CYS A 83 22.57 33.08 -3.88
CA CYS A 83 22.70 31.99 -2.91
C CYS A 83 24.03 32.03 -2.17
N TYR A 84 25.09 32.44 -2.85
CA TYR A 84 26.47 32.50 -2.31
C TYR A 84 26.76 33.74 -1.45
N GLU A 85 25.80 34.65 -1.30
CA GLU A 85 25.88 35.77 -0.35
C GLU A 85 25.65 35.30 1.11
N PHE A 86 25.14 34.08 1.32
CA PHE A 86 24.91 33.50 2.64
C PHE A 86 26.15 32.72 3.09
N GLU A 87 26.70 33.10 4.23
CA GLU A 87 27.82 32.38 4.85
C GLU A 87 27.39 30.95 5.19
N GLY A 88 28.25 29.99 4.85
CA GLY A 88 27.97 28.56 5.09
C GLY A 88 27.33 27.81 3.92
N VAL A 89 26.98 28.50 2.82
CA VAL A 89 26.56 27.83 1.58
C VAL A 89 27.77 27.18 0.91
N ALA A 90 27.72 25.88 0.69
CA ALA A 90 28.76 25.11 0.02
C ALA A 90 28.54 25.04 -1.50
N ILE A 91 27.30 24.80 -1.95
CA ILE A 91 26.98 24.69 -3.37
C ILE A 91 25.48 24.97 -3.62
N ALA A 92 25.18 25.54 -4.79
CA ALA A 92 23.86 25.63 -5.37
C ALA A 92 23.89 24.98 -6.77
N ILE A 93 22.92 24.11 -7.09
CA ILE A 93 22.84 23.34 -8.34
C ILE A 93 21.50 23.53 -9.05
N GLN A 94 21.52 23.37 -10.36
CA GLN A 94 20.35 23.29 -11.25
C GLN A 94 20.46 22.05 -12.17
N ALA A 95 19.49 21.77 -13.01
CA ALA A 95 19.42 20.57 -13.85
C ALA A 95 20.74 20.23 -14.60
N LYS A 96 21.39 21.21 -15.22
CA LYS A 96 22.64 21.01 -15.97
C LYS A 96 23.87 20.61 -15.13
N ASP A 97 23.78 20.74 -13.80
CA ASP A 97 24.87 20.44 -12.87
C ASP A 97 24.79 18.96 -12.36
N VAL A 98 23.74 18.21 -12.74
CA VAL A 98 23.60 16.79 -12.47
C VAL A 98 24.63 16.01 -13.32
N PRO A 99 25.52 15.21 -12.70
CA PRO A 99 26.64 14.60 -13.44
C PRO A 99 26.25 13.47 -14.37
N GLY A 100 25.16 12.76 -14.09
CA GLY A 100 24.66 11.62 -14.84
C GLY A 100 23.31 11.88 -15.48
N GLU A 101 22.40 10.89 -15.37
CA GLU A 101 21.06 11.00 -15.91
C GLU A 101 20.22 11.97 -15.07
N LEU A 102 19.52 12.91 -15.74
CA LEU A 102 18.65 13.87 -15.06
C LEU A 102 17.27 13.26 -14.73
N ASP A 103 16.79 12.34 -15.56
CA ASP A 103 15.48 11.70 -15.43
C ASP A 103 15.55 10.57 -14.41
N ILE A 104 14.70 10.61 -13.39
CA ILE A 104 14.55 9.60 -12.35
C ILE A 104 13.25 8.80 -12.47
N GLY A 105 12.61 8.83 -13.65
CA GLY A 105 11.41 8.06 -13.94
C GLY A 105 11.67 6.55 -13.89
N VAL A 106 10.91 5.84 -13.06
CA VAL A 106 11.17 4.44 -12.70
C VAL A 106 10.81 3.47 -13.81
N ILE A 107 9.62 3.65 -14.37
CA ILE A 107 9.05 2.74 -15.40
C ILE A 107 9.15 3.37 -16.77
N LEU A 108 8.81 4.63 -16.87
CA LEU A 108 8.86 5.43 -18.08
C LEU A 108 9.57 6.75 -17.77
N PRO A 109 10.32 7.31 -18.72
CA PRO A 109 10.96 8.61 -18.54
C PRO A 109 9.91 9.74 -18.44
N GLY A 110 10.29 10.86 -17.81
CA GLY A 110 9.46 12.06 -17.70
C GLY A 110 9.45 12.68 -16.31
N ASP A 111 10.29 12.19 -15.38
CA ASP A 111 10.45 12.73 -14.03
C ASP A 111 11.86 13.32 -13.81
N PRO A 112 12.15 14.51 -14.30
CA PRO A 112 13.47 15.13 -14.10
C PRO A 112 13.68 15.45 -12.61
N LEU A 113 14.88 15.12 -12.07
CA LEU A 113 15.28 15.39 -10.68
C LEU A 113 15.15 16.87 -10.31
N LEU A 114 15.53 17.75 -11.24
CA LEU A 114 15.34 19.20 -11.20
C LEU A 114 14.74 19.65 -12.53
N ALA A 115 13.83 20.61 -12.50
CA ALA A 115 13.17 21.12 -13.71
C ALA A 115 14.19 21.70 -14.71
N ASP A 116 14.09 21.28 -15.97
CA ASP A 116 14.96 21.71 -17.07
C ASP A 116 14.16 22.50 -18.11
N GLY A 117 14.39 23.83 -18.15
CA GLY A 117 13.74 24.74 -19.06
C GLY A 117 12.24 24.96 -18.88
N LYS A 118 11.55 24.08 -18.15
CA LYS A 118 10.09 24.11 -17.96
C LYS A 118 9.68 23.53 -16.62
N VAL A 119 8.65 24.10 -16.01
CA VAL A 119 7.95 23.52 -14.87
C VAL A 119 6.54 23.07 -15.29
N GLU A 120 6.11 21.91 -14.79
CA GLU A 120 4.86 21.26 -15.16
C GLU A 120 3.89 21.10 -13.99
N TYR A 121 4.29 21.44 -12.76
CA TYR A 121 3.38 21.55 -11.62
C TYR A 121 3.88 22.52 -10.56
N TYR A 122 2.94 23.08 -9.78
CA TYR A 122 3.27 23.92 -8.64
C TYR A 122 3.94 23.06 -7.54
N GLY A 123 5.17 23.36 -7.20
CA GLY A 123 5.94 22.56 -6.23
C GLY A 123 7.02 21.68 -6.86
N GLN A 124 7.25 21.76 -8.18
CA GLN A 124 8.35 21.04 -8.83
C GLN A 124 9.70 21.60 -8.39
N PRO A 125 10.67 20.74 -7.98
CA PRO A 125 12.03 21.20 -7.66
C PRO A 125 12.70 21.82 -8.88
N VAL A 126 13.29 23.02 -8.70
CA VAL A 126 13.97 23.76 -9.77
C VAL A 126 15.47 23.85 -9.54
N ILE A 127 15.87 24.14 -8.31
CA ILE A 127 17.28 24.18 -7.88
C ILE A 127 17.41 23.51 -6.51
N ALA A 128 18.62 23.09 -6.16
CA ALA A 128 18.94 22.64 -4.82
C ALA A 128 20.15 23.40 -4.27
N VAL A 129 20.12 23.73 -2.97
CA VAL A 129 21.18 24.44 -2.26
C VAL A 129 21.62 23.61 -1.06
N ALA A 130 22.92 23.51 -0.83
CA ALA A 130 23.47 22.86 0.35
C ALA A 130 24.29 23.84 1.18
N ALA A 131 24.07 23.81 2.50
CA ALA A 131 24.74 24.65 3.47
C ALA A 131 25.04 23.90 4.78
N ASN A 132 25.76 24.53 5.69
CA ASN A 132 26.13 23.97 6.99
C ASN A 132 24.92 23.67 7.91
N ASP A 133 23.78 24.31 7.65
CA ASP A 133 22.52 24.05 8.35
C ASP A 133 21.32 24.25 7.40
N LEU A 134 20.18 23.65 7.76
CA LEU A 134 18.97 23.65 6.94
C LEU A 134 18.38 25.05 6.74
N GLU A 135 18.42 25.91 7.76
CA GLU A 135 17.83 27.25 7.66
C GLU A 135 18.64 28.15 6.72
N THR A 136 19.97 28.05 6.75
CA THR A 136 20.85 28.71 5.79
C THR A 136 20.62 28.22 4.37
N ALA A 137 20.54 26.89 4.16
CA ALA A 137 20.24 26.32 2.85
C ALA A 137 18.88 26.81 2.32
N ARG A 138 17.85 26.85 3.18
CA ARG A 138 16.51 27.33 2.84
C ARG A 138 16.50 28.80 2.45
N LYS A 139 17.11 29.68 3.25
CA LYS A 139 17.18 31.11 2.97
C LYS A 139 17.94 31.39 1.67
N ALA A 140 19.06 30.74 1.47
CA ALA A 140 19.87 30.87 0.26
C ALA A 140 19.11 30.40 -0.98
N ALA A 141 18.41 29.24 -0.91
CA ALA A 141 17.59 28.76 -2.01
C ALA A 141 16.47 29.75 -2.37
N HIS A 142 15.85 30.40 -1.36
CA HIS A 142 14.83 31.42 -1.59
C HIS A 142 15.38 32.74 -2.17
N ALA A 143 16.68 33.03 -2.03
CA ALA A 143 17.33 34.20 -2.61
C ALA A 143 17.65 34.04 -4.11
N ALA A 144 17.70 32.81 -4.62
CA ALA A 144 17.87 32.54 -6.05
C ALA A 144 16.78 33.27 -6.87
N ILE A 145 17.20 33.87 -8.01
CA ILE A 145 16.25 34.52 -8.92
C ILE A 145 15.85 33.54 -10.00
N ILE A 146 14.56 33.24 -10.04
CA ILE A 146 13.94 32.36 -11.05
C ILE A 146 12.80 33.13 -11.71
N GLU A 147 12.90 33.31 -13.03
CA GLU A 147 11.89 34.01 -13.84
C GLU A 147 11.13 33.00 -14.70
N TYR A 148 9.83 33.21 -14.81
CA TYR A 148 8.92 32.31 -15.53
C TYR A 148 8.11 33.04 -16.59
N GLU A 149 7.83 32.33 -17.67
CA GLU A 149 6.79 32.69 -18.66
C GLU A 149 5.64 31.69 -18.49
N GLU A 150 4.51 32.14 -17.96
CA GLU A 150 3.36 31.31 -17.65
C GLU A 150 2.75 30.67 -18.92
N LEU A 151 2.33 29.43 -18.80
CA LEU A 151 1.62 28.64 -19.80
C LEU A 151 0.25 28.21 -19.28
N PRO A 152 -0.73 27.92 -20.16
CA PRO A 152 -2.01 27.35 -19.74
C PRO A 152 -1.81 26.02 -19.00
N ALA A 153 -2.45 25.86 -17.84
CA ALA A 153 -2.38 24.67 -17.03
C ALA A 153 -3.72 23.92 -17.01
N ILE A 154 -3.68 22.59 -17.12
CA ILE A 154 -4.82 21.71 -16.92
C ILE A 154 -4.70 21.13 -15.52
N LEU A 155 -5.67 21.43 -14.64
CA LEU A 155 -5.65 20.98 -13.23
C LEU A 155 -6.72 19.93 -12.93
N ASP A 156 -7.73 19.82 -13.78
CA ASP A 156 -8.90 18.96 -13.59
C ASP A 156 -8.85 17.72 -14.50
N VAL A 157 -9.23 16.56 -13.94
CA VAL A 157 -9.22 15.29 -14.66
C VAL A 157 -10.29 15.24 -15.77
N LYS A 158 -11.44 15.90 -15.60
CA LYS A 158 -12.51 15.96 -16.61
C LYS A 158 -12.04 16.75 -17.81
N GLU A 159 -11.42 17.91 -17.57
CA GLU A 159 -10.83 18.73 -18.62
C GLU A 159 -9.76 17.97 -19.42
N ALA A 160 -8.89 17.23 -18.69
CA ALA A 160 -7.87 16.40 -19.33
C ALA A 160 -8.47 15.27 -20.16
N LEU A 161 -9.54 14.63 -19.66
CA LEU A 161 -10.27 13.58 -20.37
C LEU A 161 -10.96 14.12 -21.63
N GLU A 162 -11.66 15.25 -21.52
CA GLU A 162 -12.34 15.91 -22.67
C GLU A 162 -11.36 16.34 -23.77
N LYS A 163 -10.14 16.72 -23.39
CA LYS A 163 -9.06 17.12 -24.32
C LYS A 163 -8.21 15.93 -24.80
N GLU A 164 -8.50 14.72 -24.36
CA GLU A 164 -7.71 13.50 -24.62
C GLU A 164 -6.21 13.70 -24.27
N HIS A 165 -5.95 14.45 -23.19
CA HIS A 165 -4.61 14.76 -22.73
C HIS A 165 -4.13 13.68 -21.74
N PHE A 166 -3.34 12.73 -22.25
CA PHE A 166 -2.91 11.55 -21.51
C PHE A 166 -1.39 11.46 -21.36
N VAL A 167 -0.91 10.85 -20.26
CA VAL A 167 0.52 10.56 -20.05
C VAL A 167 0.97 9.31 -20.80
N THR A 168 0.06 8.34 -20.99
CA THR A 168 0.28 7.10 -21.75
C THR A 168 -1.02 6.69 -22.42
N GLU A 169 -0.94 5.71 -23.34
CA GLU A 169 -2.09 5.17 -24.08
C GLU A 169 -3.18 4.60 -23.16
N SER A 170 -4.41 4.73 -23.59
CA SER A 170 -5.58 4.16 -22.90
C SER A 170 -5.69 2.67 -23.17
N HIS A 171 -6.10 1.89 -22.16
CA HIS A 171 -6.29 0.46 -22.28
C HIS A 171 -7.77 0.08 -22.22
N THR A 172 -8.11 -1.07 -22.81
CA THR A 172 -9.48 -1.62 -22.78
C THR A 172 -9.42 -3.09 -22.40
N GLN A 173 -10.23 -3.48 -21.41
CA GLN A 173 -10.51 -4.86 -21.06
C GLN A 173 -11.94 -5.19 -21.48
N GLN A 174 -12.14 -6.33 -22.17
CA GLN A 174 -13.44 -6.70 -22.70
C GLN A 174 -13.69 -8.21 -22.56
N ARG A 175 -14.89 -8.56 -22.09
CA ARG A 175 -15.45 -9.90 -22.15
C ARG A 175 -16.87 -9.84 -22.68
N GLY A 176 -17.15 -10.59 -23.78
CA GLY A 176 -18.44 -10.57 -24.47
C GLY A 176 -18.68 -9.28 -25.27
N ASP A 177 -19.95 -8.94 -25.46
CA ASP A 177 -20.43 -7.76 -26.16
C ASP A 177 -21.36 -6.94 -25.22
N SER A 178 -20.75 -6.01 -24.47
CA SER A 178 -21.48 -5.17 -23.52
C SER A 178 -22.55 -4.33 -24.19
N LYS A 179 -22.31 -3.81 -25.40
CA LYS A 179 -23.31 -2.98 -26.14
C LYS A 179 -24.54 -3.79 -26.52
N ALA A 180 -24.33 -5.03 -26.99
CA ALA A 180 -25.45 -5.91 -27.30
C ALA A 180 -26.20 -6.36 -26.05
N ALA A 181 -25.52 -6.56 -24.92
CA ALA A 181 -26.12 -6.89 -23.64
C ALA A 181 -26.92 -5.71 -23.08
N LEU A 182 -26.38 -4.50 -23.11
CA LEU A 182 -27.08 -3.27 -22.69
C LEU A 182 -28.34 -3.03 -23.51
N ALA A 183 -28.30 -3.21 -24.84
CA ALA A 183 -29.46 -3.03 -25.72
C ALA A 183 -30.60 -4.04 -25.44
N LYS A 184 -30.31 -5.17 -24.81
CA LYS A 184 -31.28 -6.23 -24.46
C LYS A 184 -31.72 -6.19 -22.99
N ALA A 185 -30.99 -5.48 -22.15
CA ALA A 185 -31.28 -5.41 -20.73
C ALA A 185 -32.65 -4.78 -20.46
N LYS A 186 -33.35 -5.29 -19.46
CA LYS A 186 -34.67 -4.78 -19.09
C LYS A 186 -34.60 -3.38 -18.49
N HIS A 187 -33.58 -3.13 -17.69
CA HIS A 187 -33.30 -1.85 -17.07
C HIS A 187 -31.89 -1.41 -17.39
N VAL A 188 -31.69 -0.12 -17.61
CA VAL A 188 -30.38 0.47 -17.86
C VAL A 188 -30.25 1.74 -17.03
N ILE A 189 -29.14 1.89 -16.33
CA ILE A 189 -28.75 3.12 -15.65
C ILE A 189 -27.41 3.59 -16.18
N SER A 190 -27.21 4.90 -16.19
CA SER A 190 -25.92 5.55 -16.51
C SER A 190 -25.64 6.64 -15.50
N GLY A 191 -24.39 6.86 -15.20
CA GLY A 191 -23.98 7.89 -14.28
C GLY A 191 -22.47 8.09 -14.23
N ASP A 192 -22.06 8.89 -13.30
CA ASP A 192 -20.66 9.21 -13.04
C ASP A 192 -20.38 9.29 -11.53
N LEU A 193 -19.11 9.16 -11.18
CA LEU A 193 -18.61 9.26 -9.80
C LEU A 193 -17.26 9.98 -9.79
N GLU A 194 -17.19 11.06 -9.00
CA GLU A 194 -15.92 11.69 -8.66
C GLU A 194 -15.34 11.05 -7.41
N ILE A 195 -14.08 10.60 -7.52
CA ILE A 195 -13.38 9.91 -6.44
C ILE A 195 -12.15 10.75 -6.08
N GLY A 196 -12.14 11.30 -4.87
CA GLY A 196 -11.07 12.14 -4.36
C GLY A 196 -9.74 11.40 -4.21
N GLY A 197 -8.64 12.14 -4.32
CA GLY A 197 -7.32 11.66 -3.96
C GLY A 197 -7.15 11.51 -2.45
N GLN A 198 -5.95 11.09 -2.03
CA GLN A 198 -5.60 10.97 -0.61
C GLN A 198 -4.11 11.21 -0.41
N GLU A 199 -3.73 11.97 0.61
CA GLU A 199 -2.35 12.15 1.04
C GLU A 199 -1.90 10.96 1.90
N HIS A 200 -0.67 10.47 1.69
CA HIS A 200 -0.10 9.37 2.49
C HIS A 200 -0.01 9.71 3.97
N PHE A 201 0.32 10.94 4.26
CA PHE A 201 0.45 11.50 5.60
C PHE A 201 1.30 10.62 6.54
N TYR A 202 2.34 9.97 6.00
CA TYR A 202 3.32 9.26 6.83
C TYR A 202 3.96 10.23 7.82
N LEU A 203 4.20 9.81 9.07
CA LEU A 203 4.70 10.71 10.13
C LEU A 203 6.14 11.14 9.87
N GLU A 204 7.01 10.24 9.42
CA GLU A 204 8.35 10.55 8.91
C GLU A 204 8.22 11.01 7.46
N THR A 205 8.50 12.30 7.20
CA THR A 205 8.54 12.86 5.85
C THR A 205 9.63 12.19 4.99
N GLN A 206 9.70 12.51 3.71
CA GLN A 206 10.78 12.05 2.84
C GLN A 206 12.12 12.53 3.37
N ILE A 207 13.07 11.61 3.56
CA ILE A 207 14.37 11.92 4.16
C ILE A 207 15.45 10.97 3.65
N SER A 208 16.64 11.52 3.39
CA SER A 208 17.84 10.78 3.03
C SER A 208 19.09 11.44 3.64
N SER A 209 20.03 10.61 4.10
CA SER A 209 21.35 11.01 4.56
C SER A 209 22.41 10.22 3.79
N VAL A 210 23.37 10.90 3.20
CA VAL A 210 24.35 10.33 2.29
C VAL A 210 25.76 10.53 2.84
N MET A 211 26.58 9.49 2.77
CA MET A 211 27.97 9.52 3.18
C MET A 211 28.87 9.00 2.05
N PRO A 212 29.81 9.79 1.52
CA PRO A 212 30.84 9.31 0.62
C PRO A 212 31.74 8.28 1.29
N THR A 213 32.23 7.29 0.52
CA THR A 213 33.17 6.26 1.00
C THR A 213 34.55 6.43 0.40
N GLU A 214 35.59 5.86 1.05
CA GLU A 214 36.99 5.96 0.60
C GLU A 214 37.24 5.38 -0.79
N ASP A 215 36.41 4.39 -1.20
CA ASP A 215 36.52 3.74 -2.52
C ASP A 215 35.81 4.51 -3.65
N GLY A 216 35.40 5.74 -3.40
CA GLY A 216 34.64 6.58 -4.37
C GLY A 216 33.20 6.10 -4.60
N GLY A 217 32.64 5.39 -3.67
CA GLY A 217 31.21 5.05 -3.59
C GLY A 217 30.48 5.93 -2.59
N ILE A 218 29.20 5.62 -2.36
CA ILE A 218 28.36 6.30 -1.36
C ILE A 218 27.46 5.31 -0.60
N ILE A 219 27.19 5.64 0.66
CA ILE A 219 26.17 5.00 1.47
C ILE A 219 24.99 5.96 1.58
N VAL A 220 23.78 5.49 1.28
CA VAL A 220 22.55 6.26 1.39
C VAL A 220 21.65 5.64 2.46
N TYR A 221 21.47 6.34 3.55
CA TYR A 221 20.47 6.03 4.58
C TYR A 221 19.18 6.73 4.20
N THR A 222 18.15 5.99 3.82
CA THR A 222 16.92 6.61 3.31
C THR A 222 15.66 5.87 3.77
N SER A 223 14.56 6.61 3.86
CA SER A 223 13.24 6.06 4.19
C SER A 223 12.54 5.69 2.88
N THR A 224 12.72 4.42 2.43
CA THR A 224 12.20 3.94 1.15
C THR A 224 11.59 2.55 1.25
N GLN A 225 10.53 2.30 0.46
CA GLN A 225 9.95 0.97 0.23
C GLN A 225 10.71 0.16 -0.81
N ASN A 226 11.62 0.81 -1.57
CA ASN A 226 12.33 0.20 -2.70
C ASN A 226 13.83 0.53 -2.71
N PRO A 227 14.63 -0.11 -1.83
CA PRO A 227 16.07 0.15 -1.76
C PRO A 227 16.81 -0.09 -3.08
N THR A 228 16.45 -1.13 -3.83
CA THR A 228 17.12 -1.47 -5.10
C THR A 228 16.90 -0.41 -6.16
N GLU A 229 15.73 0.16 -6.26
CA GLU A 229 15.43 1.21 -7.23
C GLU A 229 16.14 2.52 -6.87
N VAL A 230 16.11 2.91 -5.58
CA VAL A 230 16.88 4.05 -5.12
C VAL A 230 18.37 3.85 -5.39
N GLN A 231 18.91 2.63 -5.21
CA GLN A 231 20.29 2.31 -5.55
C GLN A 231 20.57 2.57 -7.05
N LYS A 232 19.69 2.10 -7.92
CA LYS A 232 19.81 2.28 -9.38
C LYS A 232 19.79 3.75 -9.75
N LEU A 233 18.77 4.49 -9.32
CA LEU A 233 18.58 5.90 -9.68
C LEU A 233 19.69 6.79 -9.13
N VAL A 234 20.12 6.55 -7.89
CA VAL A 234 21.28 7.25 -7.32
C VAL A 234 22.55 6.99 -8.13
N ALA A 235 22.79 5.73 -8.56
CA ALA A 235 23.94 5.40 -9.39
C ALA A 235 23.87 6.10 -10.76
N GLU A 236 22.68 6.17 -11.37
CA GLU A 236 22.44 6.82 -12.66
C GLU A 236 22.65 8.34 -12.59
N VAL A 237 22.11 9.04 -11.58
CA VAL A 237 22.25 10.50 -11.47
C VAL A 237 23.67 10.97 -11.14
N ILE A 238 24.48 10.15 -10.45
CA ILE A 238 25.90 10.50 -10.19
C ILE A 238 26.87 9.86 -11.20
N GLY A 239 26.37 9.06 -12.16
CA GLY A 239 27.18 8.47 -13.23
C GLY A 239 28.14 7.38 -12.79
N VAL A 240 27.77 6.53 -11.80
CA VAL A 240 28.61 5.44 -11.30
C VAL A 240 27.93 4.09 -11.42
N PRO A 241 28.64 2.96 -11.40
CA PRO A 241 28.03 1.63 -11.35
C PRO A 241 27.27 1.39 -10.06
N MET A 242 26.15 0.63 -10.10
CA MET A 242 25.30 0.34 -8.95
C MET A 242 26.06 -0.21 -7.71
N HIS A 243 27.12 -1.01 -7.92
CA HIS A 243 27.90 -1.57 -6.81
C HIS A 243 28.70 -0.52 -6.01
N LYS A 244 28.78 0.73 -6.47
CA LYS A 244 29.36 1.86 -5.73
C LYS A 244 28.34 2.57 -4.83
N VAL A 245 27.07 2.20 -4.89
CA VAL A 245 25.98 2.76 -4.10
C VAL A 245 25.43 1.70 -3.18
N LEU A 246 25.44 1.98 -1.88
CA LEU A 246 24.82 1.14 -0.85
C LEU A 246 23.59 1.86 -0.30
N ILE A 247 22.44 1.19 -0.30
CA ILE A 247 21.25 1.67 0.40
C ILE A 247 21.07 0.88 1.69
N ASP A 248 20.84 1.59 2.80
CA ASP A 248 20.61 1.02 4.12
C ASP A 248 19.33 1.59 4.74
N MET A 249 18.35 0.73 5.04
CA MET A 249 17.06 1.11 5.60
C MET A 249 16.64 0.13 6.70
N ARG A 250 16.50 0.62 7.94
CA ARG A 250 16.11 -0.24 9.10
C ARG A 250 14.59 -0.24 9.31
N ARG A 251 13.95 0.91 9.30
CA ARG A 251 12.51 1.11 9.43
C ARG A 251 12.09 2.46 8.87
N MET A 252 10.81 2.58 8.53
CA MET A 252 10.19 3.82 8.10
C MET A 252 9.10 4.25 9.09
N GLY A 253 8.91 5.54 9.24
CA GLY A 253 7.79 6.15 9.96
C GLY A 253 6.53 6.26 9.11
N GLY A 254 6.13 5.13 8.49
CA GLY A 254 5.06 5.00 7.51
C GLY A 254 5.56 5.12 6.07
N GLY A 255 4.84 4.49 5.15
CA GLY A 255 5.11 4.53 3.71
C GLY A 255 3.81 4.55 2.90
N PHE A 256 2.95 3.55 3.06
CA PHE A 256 1.62 3.40 2.44
C PHE A 256 1.61 3.41 0.90
N GLY A 257 2.78 3.29 0.25
CA GLY A 257 3.00 3.46 -1.19
C GLY A 257 3.73 4.76 -1.55
N GLY A 258 3.67 5.79 -0.70
CA GLY A 258 4.27 7.11 -0.96
C GLY A 258 5.80 7.15 -0.86
N LYS A 259 6.45 6.05 -0.49
CA LYS A 259 7.91 5.91 -0.46
C LYS A 259 8.38 4.76 -1.38
N GLU A 260 7.55 4.38 -2.34
CA GLU A 260 7.90 3.38 -3.35
C GLU A 260 8.81 4.00 -4.42
N THR A 261 8.37 5.05 -5.09
CA THR A 261 9.14 5.80 -6.09
C THR A 261 9.59 7.18 -5.58
N GLN A 262 8.74 7.87 -4.84
CA GLN A 262 8.92 9.27 -4.44
C GLN A 262 10.11 9.49 -3.48
N ALA A 263 10.59 8.44 -2.81
CA ALA A 263 11.79 8.49 -1.97
C ALA A 263 13.08 8.70 -2.80
N ALA A 264 13.06 8.46 -4.10
CA ALA A 264 14.22 8.60 -4.97
C ALA A 264 14.66 10.06 -5.12
N SER A 265 13.72 11.02 -5.26
CA SER A 265 14.05 12.42 -5.49
C SER A 265 14.96 13.03 -4.39
N PRO A 266 14.62 12.99 -3.08
CA PRO A 266 15.52 13.50 -2.04
C PRO A 266 16.81 12.69 -1.90
N ALA A 267 16.79 11.38 -2.17
CA ALA A 267 17.98 10.55 -2.13
C ALA A 267 18.95 10.92 -3.26
N CYS A 268 18.45 11.10 -4.48
CA CYS A 268 19.25 11.52 -5.64
C CYS A 268 19.81 12.93 -5.47
N MET A 269 19.02 13.90 -5.01
CA MET A 269 19.52 15.28 -4.78
C MET A 269 20.63 15.30 -3.73
N ALA A 270 20.44 14.62 -2.60
CA ALA A 270 21.46 14.51 -1.57
C ALA A 270 22.72 13.81 -2.10
N ALA A 271 22.57 12.74 -2.91
CA ALA A 271 23.67 12.00 -3.49
C ALA A 271 24.47 12.83 -4.52
N VAL A 272 23.80 13.56 -5.40
CA VAL A 272 24.44 14.47 -6.37
C VAL A 272 25.32 15.50 -5.63
N ILE A 273 24.78 16.14 -4.59
CA ILE A 273 25.53 17.12 -3.82
C ILE A 273 26.68 16.48 -3.03
N ALA A 274 26.49 15.31 -2.44
CA ALA A 274 27.56 14.56 -1.78
C ALA A 274 28.69 14.19 -2.75
N HIS A 275 28.34 13.77 -3.97
CA HIS A 275 29.29 13.43 -5.03
C HIS A 275 30.10 14.66 -5.48
N LEU A 276 29.44 15.82 -5.71
CA LEU A 276 30.07 17.05 -6.16
C LEU A 276 30.97 17.69 -5.10
N THR A 277 30.58 17.59 -3.82
CA THR A 277 31.32 18.27 -2.71
C THR A 277 32.30 17.34 -2.00
N GLY A 278 32.15 16.03 -2.11
CA GLY A 278 32.90 15.06 -1.31
C GLY A 278 32.51 15.06 0.17
N GLN A 279 31.43 15.73 0.57
CA GLN A 279 30.97 15.86 1.95
C GLN A 279 29.68 15.06 2.21
N PRO A 280 29.47 14.58 3.44
CA PRO A 280 28.18 14.02 3.83
C PRO A 280 27.04 15.03 3.65
N THR A 281 25.87 14.55 3.26
CA THR A 281 24.68 15.38 3.05
C THR A 281 23.47 14.81 3.72
N LYS A 282 22.51 15.66 4.10
CA LYS A 282 21.19 15.27 4.59
C LYS A 282 20.12 16.14 3.92
N MET A 283 19.11 15.50 3.36
CA MET A 283 17.92 16.17 2.84
C MET A 283 16.69 15.65 3.54
N ARG A 284 15.93 16.53 4.19
CA ARG A 284 14.66 16.24 4.82
C ARG A 284 13.62 17.24 4.34
N LEU A 285 12.52 16.73 3.79
CA LEU A 285 11.42 17.57 3.37
C LEU A 285 10.60 18.02 4.59
N LEU A 286 10.25 19.29 4.66
CA LEU A 286 9.28 19.78 5.64
C LEU A 286 7.87 19.32 5.23
N ARG A 287 6.97 19.14 6.19
CA ARG A 287 5.63 18.57 5.92
C ARG A 287 4.89 19.25 4.78
N SER A 288 4.85 20.58 4.77
CA SER A 288 4.15 21.34 3.73
C SER A 288 4.77 21.22 2.35
N GLU A 289 6.11 21.09 2.30
CA GLU A 289 6.87 20.90 1.06
C GLU A 289 6.75 19.47 0.56
N ASP A 290 6.81 18.49 1.45
CA ASP A 290 6.58 17.09 1.13
C ASP A 290 5.21 16.91 0.49
N MET A 291 4.15 17.40 1.15
CA MET A 291 2.78 17.34 0.63
C MET A 291 2.60 18.13 -0.69
N GLN A 292 3.39 19.18 -0.94
CA GLN A 292 3.27 19.97 -2.16
C GLN A 292 3.97 19.33 -3.36
N GLN A 293 5.13 18.69 -3.15
CA GLN A 293 5.95 18.19 -4.26
C GLN A 293 5.78 16.69 -4.56
N THR A 294 5.31 15.90 -3.60
CA THR A 294 5.17 14.45 -3.78
C THR A 294 3.80 14.06 -4.32
N GLY A 295 3.73 12.88 -4.96
CA GLY A 295 2.49 12.32 -5.48
C GLY A 295 1.52 11.86 -4.40
N LYS A 296 0.26 11.71 -4.78
CA LYS A 296 -0.89 11.33 -3.94
C LYS A 296 -1.56 10.06 -4.47
N ARG A 297 -2.53 9.52 -3.74
CA ARG A 297 -3.51 8.63 -4.35
C ARG A 297 -4.18 9.36 -5.50
N HIS A 298 -4.23 8.74 -6.67
CA HIS A 298 -4.89 9.30 -7.85
C HIS A 298 -6.35 9.67 -7.56
N PRO A 299 -6.78 10.93 -7.76
CA PRO A 299 -8.19 11.22 -7.97
C PRO A 299 -8.68 10.55 -9.25
N PHE A 300 -9.95 10.13 -9.28
CA PHE A 300 -10.55 9.54 -10.48
C PHE A 300 -11.88 10.22 -10.82
N TYR A 301 -12.18 10.26 -12.12
CA TYR A 301 -13.51 10.54 -12.64
C TYR A 301 -13.99 9.33 -13.44
N ASN A 302 -14.95 8.60 -12.91
CA ASN A 302 -15.41 7.36 -13.50
C ASN A 302 -16.84 7.51 -14.04
N GLN A 303 -17.10 6.89 -15.18
CA GLN A 303 -18.40 6.88 -15.86
C GLN A 303 -18.85 5.44 -16.06
N TYR A 304 -20.16 5.22 -16.07
CA TYR A 304 -20.71 3.89 -16.28
C TYR A 304 -22.05 3.90 -17.00
N THR A 305 -22.33 2.81 -17.70
CA THR A 305 -23.65 2.40 -18.19
C THR A 305 -23.81 0.92 -17.89
N VAL A 306 -24.86 0.55 -17.13
CA VAL A 306 -25.06 -0.82 -16.67
C VAL A 306 -26.49 -1.27 -16.91
N GLY A 307 -26.64 -2.44 -17.54
CA GLY A 307 -27.91 -3.10 -17.79
C GLY A 307 -28.17 -4.26 -16.86
N PHE A 308 -29.38 -4.40 -16.32
CA PHE A 308 -29.73 -5.42 -15.33
C PHE A 308 -31.20 -5.86 -15.43
N ASP A 309 -31.54 -6.95 -14.75
CA ASP A 309 -32.89 -7.51 -14.69
C ASP A 309 -33.66 -7.04 -13.44
N ASP A 310 -34.93 -7.53 -13.27
CA ASP A 310 -35.79 -7.20 -12.12
C ASP A 310 -35.21 -7.67 -10.76
N ASN A 311 -34.25 -8.56 -10.77
CA ASN A 311 -33.55 -9.02 -9.56
C ASN A 311 -32.32 -8.19 -9.25
N GLY A 312 -31.95 -7.29 -10.14
CA GLY A 312 -30.75 -6.47 -10.05
C GLY A 312 -29.49 -7.23 -10.53
N VAL A 313 -29.66 -8.35 -11.24
CA VAL A 313 -28.52 -9.11 -11.80
C VAL A 313 -28.01 -8.38 -13.05
N ILE A 314 -26.73 -7.98 -13.02
CA ILE A 314 -26.05 -7.30 -14.12
C ILE A 314 -25.93 -8.26 -15.32
N GLN A 315 -26.33 -7.76 -16.48
CA GLN A 315 -26.28 -8.45 -17.76
C GLN A 315 -25.22 -7.89 -18.68
N GLY A 316 -24.97 -6.58 -18.59
CA GLY A 316 -23.94 -5.88 -19.32
C GLY A 316 -23.46 -4.63 -18.61
N ALA A 317 -22.16 -4.29 -18.77
CA ALA A 317 -21.54 -3.13 -18.15
C ALA A 317 -20.51 -2.47 -19.07
N ASP A 318 -20.64 -1.17 -19.30
CA ASP A 318 -19.61 -0.30 -19.86
C ASP A 318 -19.12 0.63 -18.75
N ILE A 319 -17.84 0.53 -18.39
CA ILE A 319 -17.23 1.32 -17.31
C ILE A 319 -15.99 2.04 -17.86
N THR A 320 -15.90 3.33 -17.63
CA THR A 320 -14.71 4.13 -17.90
C THR A 320 -14.10 4.59 -16.59
N VAL A 321 -12.82 4.31 -16.39
CA VAL A 321 -12.05 4.81 -15.25
C VAL A 321 -10.97 5.77 -15.75
N ALA A 322 -11.07 7.05 -15.37
CA ALA A 322 -10.14 8.11 -15.77
C ALA A 322 -9.35 8.59 -14.53
N GLY A 323 -8.07 8.20 -14.45
CA GLY A 323 -7.18 8.57 -13.36
C GLY A 323 -6.47 9.89 -13.64
N ASN A 324 -6.44 10.80 -12.65
CA ASN A 324 -5.55 11.95 -12.66
C ASN A 324 -4.13 11.50 -12.35
N CYS A 325 -3.24 11.49 -13.36
CA CYS A 325 -1.88 10.98 -13.22
C CYS A 325 -0.88 12.07 -12.76
N GLY A 326 -1.26 13.34 -12.84
CA GLY A 326 -0.31 14.42 -12.67
C GLY A 326 0.50 14.68 -13.94
N TYR A 327 1.68 15.27 -13.81
CA TYR A 327 2.46 15.72 -14.96
C TYR A 327 3.27 14.62 -15.66
N SER A 328 3.64 13.57 -14.94
CA SER A 328 4.45 12.45 -15.46
C SER A 328 3.78 11.09 -15.24
N PRO A 329 4.25 10.02 -15.90
CA PRO A 329 3.64 8.69 -15.78
C PRO A 329 3.80 8.06 -14.39
N ASP A 330 4.95 8.18 -13.72
CA ASP A 330 5.31 7.44 -12.50
C ASP A 330 4.79 5.97 -12.57
N LEU A 331 3.92 5.58 -11.65
CA LEU A 331 3.28 4.24 -11.63
C LEU A 331 1.85 4.24 -12.19
N SER A 332 1.39 5.36 -12.78
CA SER A 332 -0.01 5.59 -13.14
C SER A 332 -0.58 4.55 -14.11
N SER A 333 0.22 4.06 -15.08
CA SER A 333 -0.25 3.04 -16.02
C SER A 333 -0.72 1.78 -15.30
N SER A 334 0.10 1.24 -14.40
CA SER A 334 -0.24 0.05 -13.61
C SER A 334 -1.36 0.30 -12.60
N ILE A 335 -1.47 1.53 -12.08
CA ILE A 335 -2.52 1.92 -11.12
C ILE A 335 -3.88 1.99 -11.80
N VAL A 336 -3.97 2.59 -12.99
CA VAL A 336 -5.21 2.62 -13.77
C VAL A 336 -5.58 1.22 -14.25
N ASP A 337 -4.60 0.40 -14.70
CA ASP A 337 -4.87 -1.01 -15.03
C ASP A 337 -5.44 -1.77 -13.84
N ARG A 338 -4.92 -1.54 -12.62
CA ARG A 338 -5.44 -2.19 -11.43
C ARG A 338 -6.83 -1.70 -11.04
N ALA A 339 -7.16 -0.43 -11.29
CA ALA A 339 -8.53 0.07 -11.17
C ALA A 339 -9.48 -0.65 -12.13
N MET A 340 -9.05 -0.88 -13.38
CA MET A 340 -9.80 -1.66 -14.36
C MET A 340 -10.02 -3.10 -13.88
N PHE A 341 -8.97 -3.80 -13.41
CA PHE A 341 -9.09 -5.17 -12.88
C PHE A 341 -10.08 -5.29 -11.72
N HIS A 342 -10.17 -4.25 -10.86
CA HIS A 342 -11.01 -4.27 -9.67
C HIS A 342 -12.35 -3.54 -9.86
N SER A 343 -12.68 -3.12 -11.09
CA SER A 343 -14.02 -2.59 -11.43
C SER A 343 -15.13 -3.64 -11.30
N ASP A 344 -14.78 -4.90 -11.06
CA ASP A 344 -15.70 -5.99 -10.75
C ASP A 344 -15.88 -6.20 -9.24
N ASN A 345 -14.92 -5.81 -8.39
CA ASN A 345 -14.87 -6.21 -6.99
C ASN A 345 -15.31 -7.69 -6.80
N ALA A 346 -16.39 -7.90 -6.09
CA ALA A 346 -16.98 -9.21 -5.76
C ALA A 346 -17.95 -9.76 -6.84
N TYR A 347 -18.20 -9.03 -7.92
CA TYR A 347 -19.38 -9.20 -8.75
C TYR A 347 -19.08 -9.68 -10.17
N TYR A 348 -19.91 -10.57 -10.66
CA TYR A 348 -19.90 -11.01 -12.05
C TYR A 348 -20.67 -10.01 -12.92
N LEU A 349 -19.97 -9.30 -13.82
CA LEU A 349 -20.52 -8.19 -14.58
C LEU A 349 -21.30 -8.58 -15.87
N GLY A 350 -21.51 -9.88 -16.13
CA GLY A 350 -22.04 -10.28 -17.45
C GLY A 350 -21.07 -9.95 -18.59
N ASP A 351 -21.57 -9.44 -19.71
CA ASP A 351 -20.73 -8.91 -20.78
C ASP A 351 -20.22 -7.52 -20.38
N ALA A 352 -18.91 -7.32 -20.37
CA ALA A 352 -18.34 -6.10 -19.81
C ALA A 352 -17.24 -5.52 -20.70
N THR A 353 -17.23 -4.19 -20.81
CA THR A 353 -16.14 -3.40 -21.36
C THR A 353 -15.67 -2.41 -20.28
N VAL A 354 -14.38 -2.43 -19.96
CA VAL A 354 -13.75 -1.50 -19.01
C VAL A 354 -12.63 -0.76 -19.71
N VAL A 355 -12.73 0.58 -19.76
CA VAL A 355 -11.75 1.46 -20.41
C VAL A 355 -11.02 2.27 -19.35
N GLY A 356 -9.68 2.32 -19.41
CA GLY A 356 -8.85 3.09 -18.49
C GLY A 356 -8.11 4.22 -19.22
N HIS A 357 -8.28 5.46 -18.74
CA HIS A 357 -7.58 6.65 -19.25
C HIS A 357 -6.59 7.17 -18.22
N ARG A 358 -5.38 7.54 -18.67
CA ARG A 358 -4.28 8.08 -17.86
C ARG A 358 -4.16 9.56 -18.13
N CYS A 359 -5.02 10.35 -17.46
CA CYS A 359 -5.16 11.79 -17.72
C CYS A 359 -3.93 12.56 -17.19
N LYS A 360 -3.30 13.34 -18.09
CA LYS A 360 -2.20 14.24 -17.74
C LYS A 360 -2.73 15.57 -17.24
N THR A 361 -2.25 16.01 -16.08
CA THR A 361 -2.58 17.31 -15.48
C THR A 361 -1.33 18.02 -14.99
N ASN A 362 -1.42 19.33 -14.71
CA ASN A 362 -0.32 20.11 -14.16
C ASN A 362 -0.33 20.10 -12.62
N THR A 363 -0.37 18.88 -12.05
CA THR A 363 -0.19 18.60 -10.62
C THR A 363 1.00 17.67 -10.41
N ALA A 364 1.46 17.50 -9.18
CA ALA A 364 2.49 16.49 -8.87
C ALA A 364 2.06 15.12 -9.39
N SER A 365 3.01 14.31 -9.88
CA SER A 365 2.70 12.96 -10.36
C SER A 365 2.11 12.11 -9.26
N ASN A 366 0.86 11.71 -9.44
CA ASN A 366 0.22 10.81 -8.51
C ASN A 366 0.89 9.43 -8.56
N THR A 367 0.95 8.76 -7.41
CA THR A 367 1.78 7.58 -7.22
C THR A 367 1.04 6.46 -6.50
N ALA A 368 1.76 5.37 -6.18
CA ALA A 368 1.25 4.27 -5.40
C ALA A 368 0.65 4.73 -4.07
N TYR A 369 -0.50 4.20 -3.74
CA TYR A 369 -1.11 4.30 -2.41
C TYR A 369 -1.84 2.99 -2.12
N ARG A 370 -1.86 2.55 -0.85
CA ARG A 370 -2.49 1.31 -0.35
C ARG A 370 -3.73 0.90 -1.16
N GLY A 371 -3.66 -0.23 -1.90
CA GLY A 371 -4.67 -0.71 -2.86
C GLY A 371 -4.39 -0.40 -4.34
N PHE A 372 -3.47 0.54 -4.66
CA PHE A 372 -2.87 0.75 -5.99
C PHE A 372 -3.87 0.85 -7.15
N GLY A 373 -4.92 1.69 -7.05
CA GLY A 373 -5.98 1.81 -8.05
C GLY A 373 -7.19 0.88 -7.80
N GLY A 374 -6.98 -0.27 -7.15
CA GLY A 374 -8.07 -1.18 -6.77
C GLY A 374 -9.22 -0.49 -6.01
N PRO A 375 -8.94 0.36 -5.01
CA PRO A 375 -10.00 1.09 -4.30
C PRO A 375 -10.88 1.94 -5.21
N GLN A 376 -10.30 2.63 -6.20
CA GLN A 376 -11.05 3.50 -7.12
C GLN A 376 -11.94 2.69 -8.07
N GLY A 377 -11.46 1.54 -8.56
CA GLY A 377 -12.27 0.62 -9.36
C GLY A 377 -13.43 0.03 -8.54
N MET A 378 -13.12 -0.46 -7.33
CA MET A 378 -14.15 -1.03 -6.44
C MET A 378 -15.19 -0.01 -6.01
N MET A 379 -14.79 1.23 -5.73
CA MET A 379 -15.72 2.30 -5.34
C MET A 379 -16.78 2.55 -6.41
N THR A 380 -16.41 2.45 -7.68
CA THR A 380 -17.33 2.61 -8.80
C THR A 380 -18.38 1.51 -8.81
N ILE A 381 -17.99 0.26 -8.69
CA ILE A 381 -18.98 -0.84 -8.72
C ILE A 381 -19.83 -0.89 -7.43
N GLU A 382 -19.30 -0.51 -6.27
CA GLU A 382 -20.10 -0.40 -5.04
C GLU A 382 -21.15 0.71 -5.16
N HIS A 383 -20.79 1.83 -5.80
CA HIS A 383 -21.75 2.88 -6.17
C HIS A 383 -22.85 2.35 -7.10
N ILE A 384 -22.49 1.61 -8.15
CA ILE A 384 -23.44 1.02 -9.12
C ILE A 384 -24.39 0.04 -8.41
N MET A 385 -23.90 -0.81 -7.51
CA MET A 385 -24.76 -1.73 -6.74
C MET A 385 -25.80 -0.99 -5.89
N ASP A 386 -25.41 0.10 -5.28
CA ASP A 386 -26.29 0.98 -4.51
C ASP A 386 -27.37 1.65 -5.42
N GLU A 387 -26.96 2.14 -6.60
CA GLU A 387 -27.87 2.75 -7.59
C GLU A 387 -28.92 1.73 -8.06
N ILE A 388 -28.51 0.52 -8.46
CA ILE A 388 -29.42 -0.57 -8.89
C ILE A 388 -30.42 -0.90 -7.77
N ALA A 389 -29.93 -1.02 -6.52
CA ALA A 389 -30.79 -1.36 -5.39
C ALA A 389 -31.88 -0.30 -5.16
N ARG A 390 -31.52 0.97 -5.21
CA ARG A 390 -32.46 2.10 -5.05
C ARG A 390 -33.41 2.20 -6.21
N TYR A 391 -32.95 2.06 -7.44
CA TYR A 391 -33.79 2.01 -8.63
C TYR A 391 -34.86 0.94 -8.52
N LEU A 392 -34.51 -0.27 -8.06
CA LEU A 392 -35.43 -1.39 -7.88
C LEU A 392 -36.18 -1.36 -6.52
N LYS A 393 -35.85 -0.42 -5.62
CA LYS A 393 -36.39 -0.35 -4.24
C LYS A 393 -36.15 -1.63 -3.45
N LYS A 394 -34.94 -2.23 -3.60
CA LYS A 394 -34.48 -3.43 -2.90
C LYS A 394 -33.44 -3.09 -1.85
N ASP A 395 -33.20 -4.03 -0.92
CA ASP A 395 -32.07 -3.92 -0.01
C ASP A 395 -30.75 -4.01 -0.81
N PRO A 396 -29.80 -3.07 -0.63
CA PRO A 396 -28.53 -3.09 -1.35
C PRO A 396 -27.73 -4.40 -1.15
N LEU A 397 -27.84 -5.05 0.01
CA LEU A 397 -27.20 -6.33 0.25
C LEU A 397 -27.76 -7.45 -0.62
N GLU A 398 -29.08 -7.48 -0.86
CA GLU A 398 -29.70 -8.49 -1.74
C GLU A 398 -29.21 -8.35 -3.18
N VAL A 399 -29.06 -7.12 -3.68
CA VAL A 399 -28.52 -6.86 -5.02
C VAL A 399 -27.05 -7.28 -5.10
N ARG A 400 -26.24 -6.98 -4.07
CA ARG A 400 -24.84 -7.41 -3.98
C ARG A 400 -24.74 -8.94 -4.04
N LYS A 401 -25.49 -9.65 -3.22
CA LYS A 401 -25.50 -11.12 -3.18
C LYS A 401 -25.92 -11.74 -4.50
N ALA A 402 -26.91 -11.18 -5.20
CA ALA A 402 -27.37 -11.67 -6.51
C ALA A 402 -26.29 -11.59 -7.61
N ASN A 403 -25.30 -10.69 -7.44
CA ASN A 403 -24.24 -10.46 -8.39
C ASN A 403 -22.91 -11.13 -8.02
N TYR A 404 -22.75 -11.74 -6.86
CA TYR A 404 -21.50 -12.40 -6.48
C TYR A 404 -21.02 -13.37 -7.56
N TYR A 405 -19.72 -13.48 -7.68
CA TYR A 405 -19.10 -14.57 -8.43
C TYR A 405 -19.64 -15.90 -7.89
N GLY A 406 -20.06 -16.77 -8.81
CA GLY A 406 -20.70 -18.04 -8.47
C GLY A 406 -19.89 -19.24 -8.97
N GLU A 407 -20.61 -20.29 -9.34
CA GLU A 407 -20.07 -21.51 -9.91
C GLU A 407 -19.76 -21.38 -11.40
N GLU A 408 -19.52 -22.49 -12.09
CA GLU A 408 -19.18 -22.55 -13.51
C GLU A 408 -20.12 -21.69 -14.38
N GLY A 409 -19.54 -20.87 -15.27
CA GLY A 409 -20.24 -19.91 -16.10
C GLY A 409 -20.40 -18.51 -15.47
N ARG A 410 -20.21 -18.34 -14.16
CA ARG A 410 -20.23 -17.05 -13.46
C ARG A 410 -19.00 -16.83 -12.58
N ASN A 411 -17.91 -17.50 -12.84
CA ASN A 411 -16.67 -17.49 -12.05
C ASN A 411 -15.46 -16.96 -12.82
N VAL A 412 -15.65 -16.36 -13.97
CA VAL A 412 -14.57 -15.80 -14.80
C VAL A 412 -14.66 -14.27 -14.83
N THR A 413 -13.57 -13.59 -14.50
CA THR A 413 -13.49 -12.13 -14.53
C THR A 413 -13.55 -11.57 -15.95
N HIS A 414 -13.77 -10.27 -16.11
CA HIS A 414 -13.76 -9.60 -17.40
C HIS A 414 -12.37 -9.57 -18.06
N TYR A 415 -11.29 -9.89 -17.34
CA TYR A 415 -9.91 -10.10 -17.82
C TYR A 415 -9.52 -11.58 -17.87
N TYR A 416 -10.50 -12.49 -17.83
CA TYR A 416 -10.38 -13.94 -18.03
C TYR A 416 -9.61 -14.73 -16.96
N GLN A 417 -9.48 -14.22 -15.75
CA GLN A 417 -9.04 -15.01 -14.60
C GLN A 417 -10.22 -15.74 -13.96
N THR A 418 -10.07 -17.04 -13.71
CA THR A 418 -11.06 -17.81 -12.94
C THR A 418 -10.97 -17.46 -11.46
N VAL A 419 -12.10 -17.21 -10.82
CA VAL A 419 -12.24 -17.08 -9.37
C VAL A 419 -12.52 -18.51 -8.82
N GLU A 420 -11.48 -19.12 -8.26
CA GLU A 420 -11.49 -20.55 -7.90
C GLU A 420 -11.99 -20.81 -6.46
N ASP A 421 -11.73 -19.90 -5.52
CA ASP A 421 -11.99 -20.04 -4.08
C ASP A 421 -12.80 -18.86 -3.52
N ASN A 422 -14.04 -18.71 -3.92
CA ASN A 422 -14.85 -17.58 -3.48
C ASN A 422 -15.49 -17.83 -2.11
N PHE A 423 -14.92 -17.26 -1.05
CA PHE A 423 -15.45 -17.32 0.32
C PHE A 423 -16.45 -16.21 0.66
N LEU A 424 -16.71 -15.28 -0.24
CA LEU A 424 -17.59 -14.13 0.03
C LEU A 424 -19.02 -14.48 0.43
N PRO A 425 -19.69 -15.46 -0.18
CA PRO A 425 -21.03 -15.88 0.29
C PRO A 425 -21.01 -16.31 1.76
N GLU A 426 -20.01 -17.11 2.17
CA GLU A 426 -19.83 -17.55 3.55
C GLU A 426 -19.52 -16.39 4.51
N ILE A 427 -18.58 -15.51 4.13
CA ILE A 427 -18.21 -14.32 4.92
C ILE A 427 -19.43 -13.42 5.12
N THR A 428 -20.18 -13.16 4.04
CA THR A 428 -21.38 -12.31 4.10
C THR A 428 -22.44 -12.91 5.00
N GLU A 429 -22.75 -14.19 4.86
CA GLU A 429 -23.74 -14.88 5.70
C GLU A 429 -23.34 -14.89 7.20
N GLN A 430 -22.05 -15.12 7.50
CA GLN A 430 -21.56 -15.04 8.88
C GLN A 430 -21.69 -13.61 9.43
N LEU A 431 -21.34 -12.61 8.61
CA LEU A 431 -21.40 -11.20 9.02
C LEU A 431 -22.85 -10.71 9.19
N GLU A 432 -23.80 -11.11 8.31
CA GLU A 432 -25.23 -10.80 8.48
C GLU A 432 -25.75 -11.26 9.85
N ARG A 433 -25.33 -12.47 10.29
CA ARG A 433 -25.72 -13.03 11.58
C ARG A 433 -25.03 -12.33 12.75
N SER A 434 -23.69 -12.20 12.70
CA SER A 434 -22.91 -11.66 13.81
C SER A 434 -23.10 -10.16 14.04
N SER A 435 -23.45 -9.43 12.98
CA SER A 435 -23.73 -7.99 13.04
C SER A 435 -25.20 -7.67 13.35
N ASP A 436 -26.08 -8.66 13.48
CA ASP A 436 -27.54 -8.50 13.65
C ASP A 436 -28.18 -7.65 12.52
N TYR A 437 -27.67 -7.77 11.29
CA TYR A 437 -28.00 -6.88 10.17
C TYR A 437 -29.50 -6.65 9.99
N HIS A 438 -30.29 -7.71 9.87
CA HIS A 438 -31.72 -7.61 9.60
C HIS A 438 -32.54 -7.02 10.76
N ALA A 439 -32.12 -7.25 12.01
CA ALA A 439 -32.75 -6.64 13.18
C ALA A 439 -32.45 -5.14 13.22
N ARG A 440 -31.19 -4.78 13.03
CA ARG A 440 -30.74 -3.37 13.00
C ARG A 440 -31.38 -2.59 11.85
N ARG A 441 -31.54 -3.17 10.66
CA ARG A 441 -32.27 -2.53 9.54
C ARG A 441 -33.67 -2.11 9.95
N LYS A 442 -34.40 -2.97 10.68
CA LYS A 442 -35.76 -2.67 11.18
C LYS A 442 -35.73 -1.56 12.23
N GLU A 443 -34.84 -1.63 13.19
CA GLU A 443 -34.66 -0.63 14.26
C GLU A 443 -34.31 0.74 13.67
N ILE A 444 -33.40 0.78 12.67
CA ILE A 444 -33.00 2.00 11.96
C ILE A 444 -34.21 2.60 11.20
N ALA A 445 -34.95 1.77 10.50
CA ALA A 445 -36.14 2.24 9.76
C ALA A 445 -37.16 2.88 10.72
N GLU A 446 -37.37 2.29 11.91
CA GLU A 446 -38.27 2.84 12.92
C GLU A 446 -37.71 4.12 13.55
N PHE A 447 -36.42 4.15 13.91
CA PHE A 447 -35.74 5.35 14.38
C PHE A 447 -35.89 6.52 13.39
N ASN A 448 -35.64 6.26 12.10
CA ASN A 448 -35.66 7.27 11.06
C ASN A 448 -37.06 7.84 10.79
N LYS A 449 -38.12 7.07 11.04
CA LYS A 449 -39.51 7.60 10.98
C LYS A 449 -39.79 8.58 12.11
N GLN A 450 -39.23 8.33 13.28
CA GLN A 450 -39.53 9.13 14.49
C GLN A 450 -38.60 10.34 14.61
N SER A 451 -37.36 10.24 14.09
CA SER A 451 -36.40 11.33 14.17
C SER A 451 -36.57 12.32 13.01
N PRO A 452 -36.82 13.60 13.25
CA PRO A 452 -36.96 14.59 12.17
C PRO A 452 -35.60 15.05 11.59
N ILE A 453 -34.52 15.02 12.38
CA ILE A 453 -33.22 15.59 12.04
C ILE A 453 -32.16 14.52 11.87
N LEU A 454 -31.99 13.65 12.85
CA LEU A 454 -30.96 12.62 12.81
C LEU A 454 -31.44 11.41 12.01
N LYS A 455 -30.62 10.97 11.04
CA LYS A 455 -30.89 9.76 10.26
C LYS A 455 -29.76 8.76 10.42
N LYS A 456 -30.11 7.51 10.61
CA LYS A 456 -29.16 6.39 10.64
C LYS A 456 -29.13 5.67 9.32
N GLY A 457 -27.97 5.12 8.98
CA GLY A 457 -27.80 4.24 7.82
C GLY A 457 -26.97 3.01 8.19
N LEU A 458 -27.19 1.92 7.43
CA LEU A 458 -26.51 0.64 7.63
C LEU A 458 -26.19 0.02 6.27
N ALA A 459 -24.95 -0.41 6.09
CA ALA A 459 -24.53 -1.11 4.88
C ALA A 459 -23.54 -2.23 5.16
N ILE A 460 -23.62 -3.29 4.35
CA ILE A 460 -22.57 -4.32 4.21
C ILE A 460 -21.97 -4.17 2.83
N THR A 461 -20.64 -4.03 2.74
CA THR A 461 -19.88 -4.09 1.50
C THR A 461 -18.82 -5.20 1.53
N PRO A 462 -18.69 -5.98 0.44
CA PRO A 462 -17.68 -7.02 0.32
C PRO A 462 -16.37 -6.48 -0.27
N VAL A 463 -15.31 -7.25 -0.10
CA VAL A 463 -14.00 -7.04 -0.74
C VAL A 463 -13.52 -8.34 -1.37
N LYS A 464 -13.15 -8.31 -2.66
CA LYS A 464 -12.34 -9.31 -3.35
C LYS A 464 -11.13 -8.60 -3.94
N PHE A 465 -9.95 -8.82 -3.37
CA PHE A 465 -8.75 -8.11 -3.79
C PHE A 465 -7.68 -9.08 -4.30
N GLY A 466 -7.18 -8.85 -5.51
CA GLY A 466 -6.16 -9.67 -6.14
C GLY A 466 -4.76 -9.37 -5.61
N ILE A 467 -4.00 -10.43 -5.29
CA ILE A 467 -2.68 -10.33 -4.68
C ILE A 467 -1.60 -10.76 -5.69
N SER A 468 -0.83 -9.82 -6.13
CA SER A 468 0.50 -9.81 -6.78
C SER A 468 0.76 -8.44 -7.43
N PHE A 469 1.98 -8.18 -7.83
CA PHE A 469 2.25 -7.10 -8.78
C PHE A 469 1.68 -7.45 -10.16
N THR A 470 0.99 -6.51 -10.79
CA THR A 470 0.51 -6.66 -12.19
C THR A 470 1.69 -6.62 -13.18
N ALA A 471 2.77 -5.93 -12.85
CA ALA A 471 4.08 -6.06 -13.49
C ALA A 471 4.73 -7.37 -13.01
N THR A 472 4.53 -8.45 -13.75
CA THR A 472 4.81 -9.83 -13.29
C THR A 472 6.26 -10.07 -12.88
N PHE A 473 7.24 -9.38 -13.49
CA PHE A 473 8.67 -9.50 -13.15
C PHE A 473 9.01 -9.03 -11.74
N LEU A 474 8.17 -8.20 -11.11
CA LEU A 474 8.37 -7.74 -9.73
C LEU A 474 7.97 -8.79 -8.68
N ASN A 475 7.34 -9.90 -9.06
CA ASN A 475 6.91 -10.91 -8.10
C ASN A 475 8.05 -11.87 -7.73
N GLN A 476 9.13 -11.33 -7.16
CA GLN A 476 10.32 -12.06 -6.74
C GLN A 476 10.97 -11.43 -5.50
N ALA A 477 11.68 -12.22 -4.70
CA ALA A 477 12.45 -11.73 -3.55
C ALA A 477 13.64 -12.63 -3.24
N GLY A 478 14.62 -12.05 -2.55
CA GLY A 478 15.77 -12.74 -1.99
C GLY A 478 15.84 -12.64 -0.47
N ALA A 479 16.56 -13.56 0.15
CA ALA A 479 16.89 -13.55 1.57
C ALA A 479 18.28 -14.11 1.82
N LEU A 480 18.86 -13.79 2.99
CA LEU A 480 20.16 -14.27 3.46
C LEU A 480 20.05 -14.67 4.93
N ILE A 481 20.48 -15.89 5.26
CA ILE A 481 20.54 -16.40 6.63
C ILE A 481 21.96 -16.80 6.96
N HIS A 482 22.43 -16.38 8.14
CA HIS A 482 23.65 -16.86 8.80
C HIS A 482 23.29 -17.41 10.16
N ILE A 483 23.75 -18.61 10.50
CA ILE A 483 23.72 -19.16 11.85
C ILE A 483 25.13 -19.06 12.41
N TYR A 484 25.27 -18.39 13.55
CA TYR A 484 26.54 -18.28 14.25
C TYR A 484 26.82 -19.53 15.09
N THR A 485 28.07 -19.73 15.51
CA THR A 485 28.51 -20.93 16.25
C THR A 485 27.84 -21.10 17.61
N ASP A 486 27.31 -20.03 18.18
CA ASP A 486 26.52 -20.03 19.41
C ASP A 486 25.02 -20.35 19.19
N GLY A 487 24.61 -20.62 17.95
CA GLY A 487 23.21 -20.90 17.57
C GLY A 487 22.34 -19.67 17.40
N SER A 488 22.86 -18.46 17.52
CA SER A 488 22.11 -17.25 17.14
C SER A 488 22.01 -17.14 15.62
N ILE A 489 20.92 -16.51 15.12
CA ILE A 489 20.57 -16.44 13.70
C ILE A 489 20.50 -14.99 13.27
N HIS A 490 21.20 -14.65 12.19
CA HIS A 490 21.11 -13.38 11.51
C HIS A 490 20.32 -13.56 10.21
N LEU A 491 19.26 -12.78 10.07
CA LEU A 491 18.33 -12.83 8.93
C LEU A 491 18.29 -11.46 8.24
N ASN A 492 18.43 -11.48 6.92
CA ASN A 492 18.14 -10.34 6.04
C ASN A 492 17.24 -10.79 4.91
N HIS A 493 16.36 -9.88 4.48
CA HIS A 493 15.52 -10.05 3.30
C HIS A 493 15.34 -8.70 2.60
N GLY A 494 14.84 -8.72 1.35
CA GLY A 494 14.69 -7.51 0.55
C GLY A 494 13.51 -6.62 0.94
N GLY A 495 12.60 -7.14 1.76
CA GLY A 495 11.44 -6.38 2.22
C GLY A 495 11.82 -5.31 3.26
N THR A 496 11.02 -4.26 3.33
CA THR A 496 11.22 -3.11 4.21
C THR A 496 10.13 -3.02 5.28
N GLU A 497 10.51 -2.61 6.51
CA GLU A 497 9.61 -2.43 7.64
C GLU A 497 9.08 -0.99 7.68
N MET A 498 7.77 -0.83 7.54
CA MET A 498 7.08 0.47 7.57
C MET A 498 5.97 0.53 8.63
N GLY A 499 6.00 -0.39 9.61
CA GLY A 499 5.03 -0.51 10.68
C GLY A 499 4.05 -1.69 10.53
N GLN A 500 4.10 -2.41 9.40
CA GLN A 500 3.19 -3.52 9.08
C GLN A 500 3.58 -4.86 9.74
N GLY A 501 4.74 -4.94 10.40
CA GLY A 501 5.22 -6.13 11.07
C GLY A 501 5.79 -7.19 10.13
N LEU A 502 6.33 -6.80 8.98
CA LEU A 502 6.96 -7.73 8.03
C LEU A 502 8.13 -8.46 8.68
N ASN A 503 9.02 -7.73 9.37
CA ASN A 503 10.22 -8.30 9.98
C ASN A 503 9.87 -9.40 10.98
N ILE A 504 8.92 -9.15 11.89
CA ILE A 504 8.55 -10.17 12.88
C ILE A 504 7.90 -11.40 12.24
N LYS A 505 7.08 -11.24 11.21
CA LYS A 505 6.48 -12.37 10.48
C LYS A 505 7.54 -13.21 9.78
N VAL A 506 8.53 -12.60 9.11
CA VAL A 506 9.62 -13.35 8.45
C VAL A 506 10.50 -14.03 9.49
N ALA A 507 10.76 -13.41 10.65
CA ALA A 507 11.46 -14.05 11.75
C ALA A 507 10.70 -15.27 12.30
N GLN A 508 9.37 -15.19 12.46
CA GLN A 508 8.54 -16.34 12.87
C GLN A 508 8.59 -17.49 11.87
N ILE A 509 8.64 -17.20 10.56
CA ILE A 509 8.81 -18.22 9.51
C ILE A 509 10.14 -18.98 9.68
N VAL A 510 11.25 -18.27 9.88
CA VAL A 510 12.55 -18.87 10.09
C VAL A 510 12.63 -19.62 11.44
N ALA A 511 12.03 -19.05 12.49
CA ALA A 511 11.88 -19.69 13.80
C ALA A 511 11.14 -21.03 13.69
N GLN A 512 10.05 -21.05 12.92
CA GLN A 512 9.25 -22.25 12.67
C GLN A 512 10.04 -23.33 11.92
N GLU A 513 10.86 -22.95 10.94
CA GLU A 513 11.68 -23.90 10.17
C GLU A 513 12.75 -24.56 11.01
N PHE A 514 13.48 -23.80 11.84
CA PHE A 514 14.50 -24.32 12.73
C PHE A 514 13.97 -24.80 14.08
N GLN A 515 12.67 -24.60 14.36
CA GLN A 515 12.04 -24.90 15.66
C GLN A 515 12.77 -24.24 16.82
N VAL A 516 13.10 -22.97 16.67
CA VAL A 516 13.78 -22.15 17.72
C VAL A 516 12.91 -20.94 18.07
N ASP A 517 13.14 -20.37 19.28
CA ASP A 517 12.44 -19.15 19.67
C ASP A 517 12.83 -17.98 18.76
N VAL A 518 11.87 -17.12 18.44
CA VAL A 518 12.07 -15.95 17.59
C VAL A 518 13.11 -14.97 18.15
N GLU A 519 13.31 -14.94 19.47
CA GLU A 519 14.31 -14.10 20.11
C GLU A 519 15.76 -14.47 19.71
N ARG A 520 15.99 -15.66 19.17
CA ARG A 520 17.29 -16.07 18.61
C ARG A 520 17.58 -15.44 17.24
N ILE A 521 16.58 -14.81 16.63
CA ILE A 521 16.68 -14.30 15.27
C ILE A 521 16.80 -12.78 15.31
N GLN A 522 17.90 -12.27 14.80
CA GLN A 522 18.10 -10.85 14.61
C GLN A 522 17.92 -10.47 13.15
N ILE A 523 16.97 -9.57 12.88
CA ILE A 523 16.84 -8.88 11.60
C ILE A 523 17.52 -7.51 11.74
N THR A 524 18.44 -7.21 10.83
CA THR A 524 19.09 -5.90 10.74
C THR A 524 18.42 -5.02 9.67
N ALA A 525 19.04 -3.92 9.28
CA ALA A 525 18.55 -3.08 8.20
C ALA A 525 18.45 -3.87 6.87
N THR A 526 17.42 -3.59 6.08
CA THR A 526 17.40 -3.97 4.67
C THR A 526 18.51 -3.21 3.95
N ASN A 527 19.39 -3.95 3.29
CA ASN A 527 20.65 -3.43 2.81
C ASN A 527 21.00 -4.09 1.47
N THR A 528 21.33 -3.27 0.46
CA THR A 528 21.56 -3.77 -0.91
C THR A 528 22.84 -4.58 -1.09
N ASP A 529 23.79 -4.56 -0.14
CA ASP A 529 24.96 -5.45 -0.16
C ASP A 529 24.62 -6.88 0.31
N LYS A 530 23.61 -7.01 1.19
CA LYS A 530 23.22 -8.30 1.75
C LYS A 530 22.20 -9.01 0.89
N VAL A 531 21.21 -8.28 0.37
CA VAL A 531 20.14 -8.82 -0.48
C VAL A 531 19.91 -7.86 -1.65
N PRO A 532 20.61 -8.05 -2.77
CA PRO A 532 20.51 -7.18 -3.94
C PRO A 532 19.32 -7.53 -4.83
N ASN A 533 18.95 -6.60 -5.74
CA ASN A 533 18.01 -6.80 -6.83
C ASN A 533 16.62 -7.25 -6.37
N THR A 534 16.16 -6.73 -5.25
CA THR A 534 14.86 -7.06 -4.68
C THR A 534 13.77 -6.13 -5.21
N SER A 535 12.56 -6.64 -5.26
CA SER A 535 11.37 -5.86 -5.63
C SER A 535 10.94 -4.94 -4.49
N PRO A 536 10.13 -3.89 -4.77
CA PRO A 536 9.62 -3.00 -3.73
C PRO A 536 8.74 -3.75 -2.73
N THR A 537 8.67 -3.26 -1.51
CA THR A 537 7.71 -3.74 -0.51
C THR A 537 6.34 -3.09 -0.76
N ALA A 538 5.59 -3.70 -1.67
CA ALA A 538 4.30 -3.23 -2.16
C ALA A 538 3.39 -4.42 -2.54
N ALA A 539 2.23 -4.16 -3.17
CA ALA A 539 1.26 -5.16 -3.63
C ALA A 539 0.80 -6.16 -2.56
N SER A 540 0.96 -5.83 -1.28
CA SER A 540 0.68 -6.68 -0.11
C SER A 540 1.44 -8.02 -0.08
N SER A 541 2.37 -8.24 -1.01
CA SER A 541 3.08 -9.51 -1.20
C SER A 541 4.34 -9.66 -0.33
N GLY A 542 4.62 -8.69 0.56
CA GLY A 542 5.86 -8.67 1.33
C GLY A 542 6.11 -9.95 2.14
N ALA A 543 5.12 -10.45 2.87
CA ALA A 543 5.23 -11.70 3.62
C ALA A 543 5.33 -12.93 2.71
N ASP A 544 4.57 -12.96 1.60
CA ASP A 544 4.60 -14.05 0.63
C ASP A 544 5.98 -14.17 -0.03
N LEU A 545 6.48 -13.08 -0.59
CA LEU A 545 7.75 -13.07 -1.33
C LEU A 545 8.95 -13.26 -0.40
N ASN A 546 9.09 -12.36 0.59
CA ASN A 546 10.26 -12.38 1.48
C ASN A 546 10.20 -13.54 2.48
N GLY A 547 9.00 -13.92 2.92
CA GLY A 547 8.79 -15.09 3.76
C GLY A 547 9.18 -16.39 3.07
N LYS A 548 8.74 -16.63 1.82
CA LYS A 548 9.14 -17.80 1.03
C LYS A 548 10.64 -17.80 0.71
N ALA A 549 11.22 -16.65 0.38
CA ALA A 549 12.67 -16.55 0.15
C ALA A 549 13.47 -16.93 1.41
N ALA A 550 13.06 -16.40 2.58
CA ALA A 550 13.69 -16.76 3.87
C ALA A 550 13.44 -18.23 4.24
N GLN A 551 12.25 -18.77 3.99
CA GLN A 551 11.93 -20.18 4.17
C GLN A 551 12.85 -21.07 3.33
N ASN A 552 13.05 -20.74 2.05
CA ASN A 552 13.93 -21.49 1.16
C ASN A 552 15.39 -21.48 1.65
N ALA A 553 15.89 -20.34 2.15
CA ALA A 553 17.21 -20.26 2.76
C ALA A 553 17.32 -21.16 4.01
N ALA A 554 16.32 -21.12 4.89
CA ALA A 554 16.26 -21.91 6.11
C ALA A 554 16.20 -23.42 5.80
N ILE A 555 15.35 -23.84 4.86
CA ILE A 555 15.24 -25.23 4.40
C ILE A 555 16.58 -25.73 3.85
N THR A 556 17.28 -24.91 3.06
CA THR A 556 18.60 -25.26 2.52
C THR A 556 19.63 -25.54 3.62
N ILE A 557 19.68 -24.68 4.65
CA ILE A 557 20.60 -24.90 5.79
C ILE A 557 20.15 -26.11 6.61
N LYS A 558 18.87 -26.22 6.92
CA LYS A 558 18.29 -27.33 7.70
C LYS A 558 18.55 -28.68 7.05
N GLN A 559 18.35 -28.79 5.72
CA GLN A 559 18.66 -30.03 4.99
C GLN A 559 20.14 -30.40 5.11
N ARG A 560 21.05 -29.44 4.98
CA ARG A 560 22.48 -29.64 5.14
C ARG A 560 22.85 -30.13 6.55
N LEU A 561 22.18 -29.60 7.59
CA LEU A 561 22.34 -30.04 8.97
C LEU A 561 21.79 -31.46 9.19
N ILE A 562 20.66 -31.81 8.54
CA ILE A 562 20.11 -33.18 8.59
C ILE A 562 21.05 -34.16 7.90
N ASP A 563 21.59 -33.84 6.73
CA ASP A 563 22.53 -34.68 6.00
C ASP A 563 23.83 -34.91 6.82
N PHE A 564 24.31 -33.86 7.49
CA PHE A 564 25.43 -33.95 8.41
C PHE A 564 25.11 -34.89 9.58
N ALA A 565 23.99 -34.70 10.27
CA ALA A 565 23.59 -35.57 11.38
C ALA A 565 23.44 -37.02 10.94
N SER A 566 22.80 -37.27 9.81
CA SER A 566 22.63 -38.60 9.22
C SER A 566 23.98 -39.30 9.00
N SER A 567 24.95 -38.60 8.42
CA SER A 567 26.27 -39.12 8.15
C SER A 567 27.10 -39.31 9.41
N HIS A 568 27.09 -38.34 10.33
CA HIS A 568 27.91 -38.32 11.55
C HIS A 568 27.45 -39.36 12.58
N PHE A 569 26.14 -39.45 12.84
CA PHE A 569 25.54 -40.35 13.82
C PHE A 569 25.11 -41.69 13.22
N LYS A 570 25.22 -41.88 11.88
CA LYS A 570 24.81 -43.08 11.13
C LYS A 570 23.35 -43.41 11.35
N VAL A 571 22.47 -42.42 11.20
CA VAL A 571 21.05 -42.50 11.30
C VAL A 571 20.39 -42.16 9.96
N TRP A 572 19.11 -42.51 9.79
CA TRP A 572 18.36 -42.05 8.61
C TRP A 572 18.01 -40.56 8.74
N PRO A 573 17.87 -39.81 7.65
CA PRO A 573 17.42 -38.38 7.70
C PRO A 573 16.12 -38.16 8.48
N GLU A 574 15.18 -39.06 8.39
CA GLU A 574 13.87 -39.04 9.07
C GLU A 574 13.97 -39.22 10.60
N GLU A 575 15.14 -39.70 11.11
CA GLU A 575 15.42 -39.80 12.53
C GLU A 575 16.01 -38.55 13.13
N VAL A 576 16.17 -37.46 12.34
CA VAL A 576 16.69 -36.16 12.77
C VAL A 576 15.54 -35.17 12.82
N GLU A 577 15.11 -34.77 14.01
CA GLU A 577 14.00 -33.87 14.21
C GLU A 577 14.41 -32.62 15.00
N PHE A 578 14.00 -31.45 14.51
CA PHE A 578 14.14 -30.18 15.20
C PHE A 578 12.85 -29.94 16.01
N LYS A 579 12.96 -29.71 17.30
CA LYS A 579 11.82 -29.56 18.22
C LYS A 579 12.15 -28.57 19.33
N ASN A 580 11.49 -27.39 19.29
CA ASN A 580 11.52 -26.37 20.34
C ASN A 580 12.93 -26.10 20.94
N GLY A 581 13.88 -25.76 20.06
CA GLY A 581 15.28 -25.43 20.43
C GLY A 581 16.17 -26.63 20.68
N MET A 582 15.68 -27.86 20.44
CA MET A 582 16.40 -29.12 20.54
C MET A 582 16.53 -29.77 19.15
N VAL A 583 17.55 -30.60 19.01
CA VAL A 583 17.73 -31.50 17.87
C VAL A 583 17.74 -32.92 18.41
N GLN A 584 16.76 -33.70 18.07
CA GLN A 584 16.68 -35.12 18.40
C GLN A 584 17.20 -35.93 17.23
N ILE A 585 18.12 -36.84 17.53
CA ILE A 585 18.80 -37.69 16.55
C ILE A 585 18.63 -39.14 17.06
N ARG A 586 17.59 -39.82 16.61
CA ARG A 586 17.13 -41.13 17.11
C ARG A 586 16.91 -41.09 18.64
N ASP A 587 17.81 -41.68 19.45
CA ASP A 587 17.73 -41.76 20.92
C ASP A 587 18.52 -40.63 21.61
N GLU A 588 19.34 -39.91 20.89
CA GLU A 588 20.14 -38.78 21.41
C GLU A 588 19.37 -37.47 21.23
N ILE A 589 19.49 -36.57 22.19
CA ILE A 589 18.95 -35.21 22.14
C ILE A 589 20.03 -34.21 22.57
N MET A 590 20.12 -33.12 21.84
CA MET A 590 21.02 -32.02 22.18
C MET A 590 20.36 -30.67 21.90
N THR A 591 20.90 -29.60 22.48
CA THR A 591 20.42 -28.26 22.18
C THR A 591 20.78 -27.87 20.76
N PHE A 592 19.95 -26.99 20.13
CA PHE A 592 20.24 -26.42 18.82
C PHE A 592 21.65 -25.80 18.77
N ASN A 593 22.09 -25.10 19.85
CA ASN A 593 23.39 -24.48 19.94
C ASN A 593 24.53 -25.53 19.86
N SER A 594 24.47 -26.57 20.70
CA SER A 594 25.49 -27.64 20.70
C SER A 594 25.57 -28.37 19.37
N PHE A 595 24.41 -28.55 18.70
CA PHE A 595 24.36 -29.19 17.40
C PHE A 595 24.97 -28.31 16.30
N VAL A 596 24.67 -27.01 16.28
CA VAL A 596 25.27 -26.04 15.36
C VAL A 596 26.77 -25.93 15.55
N GLU A 597 27.26 -25.87 16.80
CA GLU A 597 28.68 -25.86 17.12
C GLU A 597 29.36 -27.13 16.64
N LEU A 598 28.77 -28.30 16.86
CA LEU A 598 29.28 -29.59 16.35
C LEU A 598 29.34 -29.61 14.82
N ALA A 599 28.32 -29.11 14.14
CA ALA A 599 28.30 -28.98 12.68
C ALA A 599 29.42 -28.07 12.17
N TRP A 600 29.66 -26.93 12.82
CA TRP A 600 30.74 -26.02 12.48
C TRP A 600 32.13 -26.69 12.66
N PHE A 601 32.38 -27.43 13.75
CA PHE A 601 33.60 -28.16 13.92
C PHE A 601 33.87 -29.25 12.85
N ASN A 602 32.78 -29.73 12.22
CA ASN A 602 32.82 -30.63 11.07
C ASN A 602 32.79 -29.93 9.72
N GLN A 603 33.05 -28.61 9.67
CA GLN A 603 33.17 -27.80 8.45
C GLN A 603 31.86 -27.73 7.63
N ILE A 604 30.70 -27.76 8.28
CA ILE A 604 29.43 -27.63 7.65
C ILE A 604 29.08 -26.13 7.50
N SER A 605 28.70 -25.71 6.29
CA SER A 605 28.32 -24.31 6.04
C SER A 605 26.97 -23.97 6.69
N LEU A 606 26.99 -22.94 7.52
CA LEU A 606 25.86 -22.43 8.31
C LEU A 606 25.20 -21.18 7.68
N SER A 607 25.43 -20.96 6.40
CA SER A 607 24.92 -19.79 5.67
C SER A 607 24.29 -20.20 4.35
N SER A 608 23.21 -19.51 3.97
CA SER A 608 22.58 -19.68 2.66
C SER A 608 21.82 -18.43 2.24
N THR A 609 21.81 -18.15 0.93
CA THR A 609 20.79 -17.29 0.30
C THR A 609 19.56 -18.11 -0.03
N GLY A 610 18.42 -17.43 -0.12
CA GLY A 610 17.16 -17.98 -0.62
C GLY A 610 16.56 -17.06 -1.67
N PHE A 611 15.85 -17.65 -2.61
CA PHE A 611 15.15 -16.92 -3.66
C PHE A 611 13.75 -17.51 -3.85
N TYR A 612 12.81 -16.65 -4.19
CA TYR A 612 11.43 -17.04 -4.53
C TYR A 612 10.88 -16.17 -5.64
N ARG A 613 10.09 -16.75 -6.50
CA ARG A 613 9.23 -16.06 -7.47
C ARG A 613 7.84 -16.65 -7.44
N THR A 614 6.81 -15.79 -7.54
CA THR A 614 5.41 -16.23 -7.54
C THR A 614 5.10 -17.03 -8.80
N PRO A 615 4.57 -18.25 -8.67
CA PRO A 615 4.19 -19.07 -9.81
C PRO A 615 2.83 -18.69 -10.39
N LYS A 616 2.47 -19.26 -11.55
CA LYS A 616 1.13 -19.24 -12.18
C LYS A 616 0.62 -17.87 -12.64
N ILE A 617 1.32 -16.78 -12.41
CA ILE A 617 0.88 -15.43 -12.82
C ILE A 617 1.37 -15.11 -14.23
N TYR A 618 0.47 -14.55 -15.03
CA TYR A 618 0.76 -14.05 -16.38
C TYR A 618 -0.32 -13.07 -16.83
N TYR A 619 0.01 -12.11 -17.66
CA TYR A 619 -0.94 -11.20 -18.29
C TYR A 619 -0.45 -10.80 -19.68
N ASP A 620 -1.33 -10.93 -20.67
CA ASP A 620 -1.09 -10.51 -22.05
C ASP A 620 -1.72 -9.12 -22.25
N HIS A 621 -0.90 -8.09 -22.29
CA HIS A 621 -1.35 -6.71 -22.40
C HIS A 621 -2.07 -6.43 -23.74
N ASP A 622 -1.62 -7.05 -24.84
CA ASP A 622 -2.20 -6.83 -26.17
C ASP A 622 -3.62 -7.42 -26.27
N LYS A 623 -3.85 -8.54 -25.59
CA LYS A 623 -5.16 -9.21 -25.55
C LYS A 623 -6.00 -8.82 -24.33
N ALA A 624 -5.44 -8.04 -23.42
CA ALA A 624 -6.04 -7.66 -22.15
C ALA A 624 -6.62 -8.83 -21.35
N ARG A 625 -5.87 -9.96 -21.29
CA ARG A 625 -6.32 -11.18 -20.60
C ARG A 625 -5.20 -11.96 -19.94
N GLY A 626 -5.54 -12.68 -18.88
CA GLY A 626 -4.59 -13.54 -18.20
C GLY A 626 -4.98 -13.85 -16.76
N ARG A 627 -3.98 -14.27 -15.99
CA ARG A 627 -4.06 -14.48 -14.53
C ARG A 627 -3.08 -13.49 -13.86
N PRO A 628 -3.44 -12.20 -13.74
CA PRO A 628 -2.56 -11.20 -13.14
C PRO A 628 -2.38 -11.42 -11.63
N PHE A 629 -3.29 -12.12 -10.95
CA PHE A 629 -3.27 -12.34 -9.50
C PHE A 629 -3.02 -13.80 -9.14
N TYR A 630 -2.16 -14.02 -8.15
CA TYR A 630 -1.85 -15.35 -7.66
C TYR A 630 -3.06 -15.95 -6.92
N TYR A 631 -3.70 -15.16 -6.07
CA TYR A 631 -4.93 -15.48 -5.34
C TYR A 631 -5.72 -14.22 -5.02
N TYR A 632 -6.91 -14.38 -4.48
CA TYR A 632 -7.72 -13.29 -3.95
C TYR A 632 -7.82 -13.37 -2.41
N ALA A 633 -7.71 -12.20 -1.76
CA ALA A 633 -8.07 -12.03 -0.36
C ALA A 633 -9.50 -11.48 -0.28
N TYR A 634 -10.29 -12.00 0.67
CA TYR A 634 -11.70 -11.68 0.81
C TYR A 634 -12.00 -11.03 2.16
N GLY A 635 -13.06 -10.24 2.22
CA GLY A 635 -13.56 -9.68 3.46
C GLY A 635 -14.92 -9.01 3.26
N ALA A 636 -15.56 -8.67 4.37
CA ALA A 636 -16.75 -7.82 4.37
C ALA A 636 -16.81 -6.99 5.65
N SER A 637 -17.45 -5.82 5.56
CA SER A 637 -17.67 -4.91 6.68
C SER A 637 -19.12 -4.46 6.72
N CYS A 638 -19.72 -4.46 7.93
CA CYS A 638 -21.02 -3.90 8.24
C CYS A 638 -20.86 -2.64 9.07
N SER A 639 -21.24 -1.48 8.53
CA SER A 639 -21.10 -0.20 9.22
C SER A 639 -22.47 0.45 9.46
N GLU A 640 -22.68 0.95 10.70
CA GLU A 640 -23.81 1.79 11.08
C GLU A 640 -23.30 3.22 11.33
N VAL A 641 -23.98 4.19 10.74
CA VAL A 641 -23.69 5.60 10.89
C VAL A 641 -24.92 6.37 11.36
N ILE A 642 -24.70 7.59 11.89
CA ILE A 642 -25.74 8.59 12.13
C ILE A 642 -25.32 9.88 11.45
N VAL A 643 -26.28 10.57 10.80
CA VAL A 643 -26.09 11.82 10.07
C VAL A 643 -27.02 12.88 10.65
N ASP A 644 -26.51 14.07 10.91
CA ASP A 644 -27.30 15.26 11.18
C ASP A 644 -27.67 15.92 9.84
N THR A 645 -28.95 15.94 9.53
CA THR A 645 -29.44 16.44 8.24
C THR A 645 -29.42 17.97 8.10
N LEU A 646 -29.16 18.71 9.18
CA LEU A 646 -29.03 20.17 9.17
C LEU A 646 -27.60 20.64 8.88
N THR A 647 -26.59 19.80 9.21
CA THR A 647 -25.18 20.18 9.12
C THR A 647 -24.36 19.27 8.21
N GLY A 648 -24.87 18.08 7.88
CA GLY A 648 -24.10 17.04 7.18
C GLY A 648 -23.09 16.30 8.08
N GLU A 649 -22.93 16.71 9.34
CA GLU A 649 -22.04 16.01 10.30
C GLU A 649 -22.51 14.57 10.50
N ASN A 650 -21.56 13.69 10.65
CA ASN A 650 -21.83 12.27 10.80
C ASN A 650 -20.92 11.59 11.83
N LYS A 651 -21.36 10.44 12.31
CA LYS A 651 -20.58 9.62 13.25
C LYS A 651 -20.79 8.14 12.95
N ILE A 652 -19.71 7.38 13.05
CA ILE A 652 -19.75 5.92 12.94
C ILE A 652 -20.12 5.35 14.31
N LEU A 653 -21.20 4.59 14.38
CA LEU A 653 -21.72 4.04 15.63
C LEU A 653 -21.18 2.65 15.91
N ARG A 654 -21.27 1.75 14.94
CA ARG A 654 -20.79 0.37 15.06
C ARG A 654 -20.23 -0.14 13.74
N VAL A 655 -19.14 -0.89 13.82
CA VAL A 655 -18.52 -1.58 12.70
C VAL A 655 -18.28 -3.04 13.10
N ASP A 656 -18.69 -3.95 12.25
CA ASP A 656 -18.42 -5.38 12.35
C ASP A 656 -17.64 -5.79 11.09
N ILE A 657 -16.46 -6.42 11.25
CA ILE A 657 -15.59 -6.86 10.15
C ILE A 657 -15.34 -8.36 10.27
N LEU A 658 -15.44 -9.06 9.15
CA LEU A 658 -14.94 -10.42 8.98
C LEU A 658 -13.98 -10.45 7.78
N HIS A 659 -12.71 -10.84 7.99
CA HIS A 659 -11.67 -10.77 6.98
C HIS A 659 -10.87 -12.07 6.86
N ASP A 660 -10.61 -12.50 5.61
CA ASP A 660 -9.83 -13.68 5.27
C ASP A 660 -8.33 -13.34 5.17
N VAL A 661 -7.53 -13.95 6.02
CA VAL A 661 -6.06 -13.84 6.01
C VAL A 661 -5.39 -15.20 5.74
N GLY A 662 -6.18 -16.20 5.30
CA GLY A 662 -5.72 -17.59 5.23
C GLY A 662 -5.30 -18.11 6.60
N ALA A 663 -4.27 -18.94 6.66
CA ALA A 663 -3.65 -19.31 7.94
C ALA A 663 -2.77 -18.14 8.44
N SER A 664 -3.27 -17.42 9.44
CA SER A 664 -2.58 -16.24 9.96
C SER A 664 -1.16 -16.54 10.44
N LEU A 665 -0.19 -15.77 9.97
CA LEU A 665 1.21 -15.86 10.45
C LEU A 665 1.36 -15.27 11.86
N ASN A 666 0.64 -14.18 12.15
CA ASN A 666 0.64 -13.48 13.43
C ASN A 666 -0.72 -12.79 13.63
N PRO A 667 -1.67 -13.43 14.38
CA PRO A 667 -3.03 -12.92 14.50
C PRO A 667 -3.13 -11.49 15.05
N ALA A 668 -2.32 -11.11 16.02
CA ALA A 668 -2.36 -9.75 16.59
C ALA A 668 -1.95 -8.67 15.57
N ILE A 669 -0.91 -8.95 14.76
CA ILE A 669 -0.49 -8.06 13.69
C ILE A 669 -1.55 -8.00 12.59
N ASP A 670 -2.13 -9.13 12.21
CA ASP A 670 -3.16 -9.19 11.15
C ASP A 670 -4.41 -8.40 11.54
N ILE A 671 -4.91 -8.55 12.77
CA ILE A 671 -6.04 -7.74 13.29
C ILE A 671 -5.69 -6.25 13.23
N GLY A 672 -4.50 -5.85 13.70
CA GLY A 672 -4.05 -4.47 13.65
C GLY A 672 -3.97 -3.91 12.21
N GLN A 673 -3.62 -4.74 11.22
CA GLN A 673 -3.62 -4.35 9.81
C GLN A 673 -5.04 -4.20 9.25
N VAL A 674 -5.98 -5.04 9.68
CA VAL A 674 -7.40 -4.94 9.29
C VAL A 674 -8.00 -3.64 9.84
N GLU A 675 -7.84 -3.37 11.13
CA GLU A 675 -8.36 -2.17 11.78
C GLU A 675 -7.74 -0.90 11.21
N GLY A 676 -6.41 -0.85 11.10
CA GLY A 676 -5.70 0.30 10.54
C GLY A 676 -6.02 0.54 9.05
N GLY A 677 -6.23 -0.53 8.27
CA GLY A 677 -6.66 -0.43 6.88
C GLY A 677 -8.07 0.16 6.76
N PHE A 678 -9.01 -0.35 7.56
CA PHE A 678 -10.38 0.16 7.60
C PHE A 678 -10.42 1.67 7.92
N VAL A 679 -9.75 2.09 8.99
CA VAL A 679 -9.74 3.51 9.42
C VAL A 679 -9.13 4.41 8.35
N GLN A 680 -8.04 3.98 7.71
CA GLN A 680 -7.44 4.74 6.62
C GLN A 680 -8.37 4.83 5.39
N GLY A 681 -9.12 3.76 5.07
CA GLY A 681 -10.15 3.77 4.04
C GLY A 681 -11.32 4.70 4.37
N VAL A 682 -11.75 4.73 5.63
CA VAL A 682 -12.77 5.68 6.11
C VAL A 682 -12.29 7.12 5.93
N GLY A 683 -11.06 7.44 6.32
CA GLY A 683 -10.48 8.77 6.14
C GLY A 683 -10.54 9.23 4.69
N TRP A 684 -10.09 8.38 3.75
CA TRP A 684 -10.18 8.64 2.30
C TRP A 684 -11.59 8.97 1.83
N LEU A 685 -12.58 8.24 2.34
CA LEU A 685 -13.97 8.34 1.87
C LEU A 685 -14.78 9.42 2.58
N THR A 686 -14.25 10.03 3.67
CA THR A 686 -15.05 10.97 4.50
C THR A 686 -14.35 12.30 4.79
N THR A 687 -13.17 12.30 5.40
CA THR A 687 -12.58 13.53 5.98
C THR A 687 -11.32 14.03 5.27
N GLU A 688 -10.61 13.18 4.58
CA GLU A 688 -9.35 13.50 3.93
C GLU A 688 -9.59 14.14 2.56
N GLU A 689 -9.59 15.46 2.49
CA GLU A 689 -9.86 16.21 1.27
C GLU A 689 -8.61 16.97 0.78
N LEU A 690 -8.24 16.75 -0.47
CA LEU A 690 -7.19 17.48 -1.16
C LEU A 690 -7.82 18.63 -1.94
N VAL A 691 -7.42 19.85 -1.63
CA VAL A 691 -7.94 21.08 -2.26
C VAL A 691 -6.81 21.85 -2.92
N TRP A 692 -6.90 22.04 -4.23
CA TRP A 692 -5.99 22.90 -5.00
C TRP A 692 -6.69 24.23 -5.35
N ASN A 693 -5.92 25.32 -5.31
CA ASN A 693 -6.41 26.60 -5.82
C ASN A 693 -6.26 26.67 -7.35
N GLN A 694 -6.75 27.75 -7.95
CA GLN A 694 -6.71 27.95 -9.40
C GLN A 694 -5.29 28.06 -9.97
N GLN A 695 -4.27 28.31 -9.14
CA GLN A 695 -2.86 28.32 -9.50
C GLN A 695 -2.17 26.95 -9.35
N GLY A 696 -2.92 25.88 -9.05
CA GLY A 696 -2.40 24.54 -8.85
C GLY A 696 -1.68 24.30 -7.53
N ARG A 697 -1.74 25.27 -6.58
CA ARG A 697 -1.17 25.10 -5.23
C ARG A 697 -2.08 24.28 -4.35
N LEU A 698 -1.53 23.26 -3.69
CA LEU A 698 -2.26 22.49 -2.68
C LEU A 698 -2.49 23.35 -1.42
N MET A 699 -3.73 23.56 -1.06
CA MET A 699 -4.13 24.37 0.10
C MET A 699 -4.22 23.56 1.39
N THR A 700 -4.54 22.26 1.28
CA THR A 700 -4.61 21.32 2.40
C THR A 700 -3.25 20.62 2.59
N ASN A 701 -2.21 21.40 2.90
CA ASN A 701 -0.82 20.94 2.91
C ASN A 701 -0.22 20.76 4.31
N GLY A 702 -1.04 20.46 5.31
CA GLY A 702 -0.55 20.23 6.67
C GLY A 702 -1.65 19.78 7.64
N PRO A 703 -1.29 19.39 8.88
CA PRO A 703 -2.22 18.82 9.86
C PRO A 703 -3.38 19.77 10.25
N ALA A 704 -3.18 21.08 10.08
CA ALA A 704 -4.20 22.09 10.39
C ALA A 704 -5.35 22.08 9.37
N SER A 705 -5.08 21.74 8.11
CA SER A 705 -6.04 21.82 7.00
C SER A 705 -6.40 20.45 6.41
N TYR A 706 -5.50 19.45 6.43
CA TYR A 706 -5.76 18.08 5.98
C TYR A 706 -6.14 17.21 7.18
N LYS A 707 -7.32 16.60 7.16
CA LYS A 707 -7.94 15.93 8.32
C LYS A 707 -7.91 14.40 8.20
N ILE A 708 -6.84 13.78 8.70
CA ILE A 708 -6.83 12.33 8.94
C ILE A 708 -7.77 11.97 10.10
N PRO A 709 -8.35 10.77 10.14
CA PRO A 709 -9.17 10.32 11.26
C PRO A 709 -8.43 10.40 12.59
N ALA A 710 -9.06 11.01 13.58
CA ALA A 710 -8.60 11.08 14.96
C ALA A 710 -9.28 10.00 15.82
N ILE A 711 -8.87 9.84 17.07
CA ILE A 711 -9.46 8.86 17.98
C ILE A 711 -10.97 9.08 18.18
N ALA A 712 -11.45 10.33 18.09
CA ALA A 712 -12.87 10.67 18.21
C ALA A 712 -13.71 10.24 16.99
N ASP A 713 -13.07 9.99 15.85
CA ASP A 713 -13.72 9.54 14.61
C ASP A 713 -13.83 8.02 14.54
N MET A 714 -13.19 7.32 15.48
CA MET A 714 -13.27 5.85 15.57
C MET A 714 -14.70 5.41 15.90
N PRO A 715 -15.12 4.22 15.40
CA PRO A 715 -16.40 3.64 15.78
C PRO A 715 -16.55 3.50 17.29
N ILE A 716 -17.74 3.78 17.81
CA ILE A 716 -18.03 3.59 19.24
C ILE A 716 -17.94 2.11 19.63
N ASP A 717 -18.41 1.23 18.74
CA ASP A 717 -18.33 -0.23 18.84
C ASP A 717 -17.60 -0.76 17.60
N PHE A 718 -16.38 -1.27 17.77
CA PHE A 718 -15.52 -1.73 16.70
C PHE A 718 -15.15 -3.21 16.89
N ARG A 719 -15.68 -4.08 16.05
CA ARG A 719 -15.56 -5.53 16.15
C ARG A 719 -14.86 -6.08 14.92
N THR A 720 -13.68 -6.65 15.11
CA THR A 720 -12.86 -7.22 14.04
C THR A 720 -12.61 -8.71 14.29
N HIS A 721 -12.93 -9.53 13.31
CA HIS A 721 -12.70 -10.97 13.35
C HIS A 721 -11.98 -11.43 12.08
N LEU A 722 -11.07 -12.39 12.25
CA LEU A 722 -10.44 -13.12 11.14
C LEU A 722 -11.29 -14.36 10.83
N LEU A 723 -11.39 -14.69 9.53
CA LEU A 723 -12.09 -15.90 9.10
C LEU A 723 -11.33 -17.14 9.59
N GLU A 724 -11.97 -17.95 10.39
CA GLU A 724 -11.38 -19.16 10.97
C GLU A 724 -11.53 -20.38 10.04
N ASN A 725 -10.67 -21.39 10.23
CA ASN A 725 -10.71 -22.68 9.55
C ASN A 725 -10.65 -22.61 8.01
N ARG A 726 -10.04 -21.55 7.50
CA ARG A 726 -9.74 -21.38 6.08
C ARG A 726 -8.24 -21.14 5.91
N SER A 727 -7.67 -21.72 4.86
CA SER A 727 -6.26 -21.51 4.47
C SER A 727 -6.22 -21.15 3.00
N ASN A 728 -5.11 -20.54 2.57
CA ASN A 728 -4.89 -20.25 1.16
C ASN A 728 -4.75 -21.59 0.39
N PRO A 729 -5.51 -21.83 -0.68
CA PRO A 729 -5.35 -23.01 -1.52
C PRO A 729 -4.04 -22.98 -2.32
N GLU A 730 -3.46 -21.78 -2.54
CA GLU A 730 -2.18 -21.64 -3.22
C GLU A 730 -1.01 -21.89 -2.24
N ASP A 731 0.14 -22.34 -2.78
CA ASP A 731 1.35 -22.60 -2.01
C ASP A 731 2.05 -21.30 -1.60
N THR A 732 1.38 -20.51 -0.75
CA THR A 732 1.97 -19.37 -0.06
C THR A 732 2.71 -19.83 1.19
N VAL A 733 3.42 -18.91 1.85
CA VAL A 733 4.13 -19.24 3.09
C VAL A 733 3.14 -19.64 4.18
N PHE A 734 3.21 -20.89 4.60
CA PHE A 734 2.29 -21.53 5.58
C PHE A 734 0.78 -21.31 5.24
N ASN A 735 0.43 -21.26 3.93
CA ASN A 735 -0.94 -21.05 3.45
C ASN A 735 -1.62 -19.78 3.97
N SER A 736 -0.83 -18.72 4.26
CA SER A 736 -1.32 -17.40 4.62
C SER A 736 -1.85 -16.63 3.42
N LYS A 737 -2.64 -15.59 3.67
CA LYS A 737 -3.02 -14.57 2.68
C LYS A 737 -2.55 -13.18 3.12
N ALA A 738 -2.33 -12.32 2.15
CA ALA A 738 -1.93 -10.94 2.37
C ALA A 738 -3.00 -10.12 3.08
N VAL A 739 -2.59 -9.24 3.99
CA VAL A 739 -3.49 -8.40 4.80
C VAL A 739 -3.12 -6.91 4.72
N GLY A 740 -2.17 -6.55 3.84
CA GLY A 740 -1.69 -5.17 3.74
C GLY A 740 -2.72 -4.21 3.13
N GLU A 741 -3.20 -4.49 1.92
CA GLU A 741 -4.10 -3.61 1.15
C GLU A 741 -5.58 -3.96 1.26
N PRO A 742 -6.01 -5.26 1.24
CA PRO A 742 -7.43 -5.59 1.16
C PRO A 742 -8.31 -4.93 2.24
N PRO A 743 -7.88 -4.78 3.50
CA PRO A 743 -8.69 -4.16 4.55
C PRO A 743 -9.04 -2.69 4.31
N PHE A 744 -8.28 -1.98 3.46
CA PHE A 744 -8.54 -0.59 3.14
C PHE A 744 -9.94 -0.39 2.53
N MET A 745 -10.37 -1.29 1.63
CA MET A 745 -11.66 -1.22 0.96
C MET A 745 -12.86 -1.52 1.86
N LEU A 746 -12.64 -2.10 3.05
CA LEU A 746 -13.70 -2.30 4.04
C LEU A 746 -14.34 -0.97 4.48
N GLY A 747 -13.60 0.15 4.40
CA GLY A 747 -14.11 1.50 4.65
C GLY A 747 -15.28 1.93 3.75
N MET A 748 -15.48 1.28 2.59
CA MET A 748 -16.58 1.57 1.67
C MET A 748 -17.96 1.36 2.32
N SER A 749 -18.06 0.47 3.30
CA SER A 749 -19.29 0.25 4.05
C SER A 749 -19.78 1.50 4.79
N VAL A 750 -18.85 2.36 5.23
CA VAL A 750 -19.19 3.65 5.87
C VAL A 750 -19.81 4.60 4.84
N TRP A 751 -19.19 4.75 3.67
CA TRP A 751 -19.72 5.58 2.61
C TRP A 751 -21.11 5.10 2.14
N SER A 752 -21.29 3.78 1.93
CA SER A 752 -22.59 3.19 1.58
C SER A 752 -23.63 3.41 2.69
N ALA A 753 -23.23 3.35 3.97
CA ALA A 753 -24.12 3.64 5.10
C ALA A 753 -24.52 5.11 5.18
N LEU A 754 -23.60 6.05 4.85
CA LEU A 754 -23.93 7.48 4.73
C LEU A 754 -24.96 7.71 3.63
N LYS A 755 -24.77 7.11 2.46
CA LYS A 755 -25.74 7.15 1.34
C LYS A 755 -27.09 6.54 1.74
N ASP A 756 -27.08 5.47 2.52
CA ASP A 756 -28.30 4.87 3.08
C ASP A 756 -29.03 5.82 4.04
N ALA A 757 -28.33 6.51 4.94
CA ALA A 757 -28.91 7.50 5.83
C ALA A 757 -29.54 8.67 5.07
N ILE A 758 -28.87 9.20 4.05
CA ILE A 758 -29.39 10.30 3.19
C ILE A 758 -30.66 9.87 2.47
N SER A 759 -30.75 8.62 2.03
CA SER A 759 -31.92 8.13 1.29
C SER A 759 -33.25 8.18 2.09
N TYR A 760 -33.18 8.26 3.43
CA TYR A 760 -34.38 8.35 4.27
C TYR A 760 -35.03 9.75 4.26
N VAL A 761 -34.38 10.77 3.72
CA VAL A 761 -34.96 12.10 3.53
C VAL A 761 -35.31 12.37 2.06
N ALA A 762 -35.02 11.43 1.17
CA ALA A 762 -35.29 11.57 -0.27
C ALA A 762 -36.79 11.63 -0.56
N VAL A 763 -37.20 12.61 -1.38
CA VAL A 763 -38.58 12.79 -1.85
C VAL A 763 -38.76 11.98 -3.14
N ASP A 764 -39.94 11.33 -3.26
CA ASP A 764 -40.33 10.57 -4.46
C ASP A 764 -39.34 9.52 -4.96
N GLY A 765 -38.47 9.02 -4.07
CA GLY A 765 -37.50 7.98 -4.41
C GLY A 765 -36.27 8.52 -5.15
N ALA A 766 -35.95 9.81 -5.00
CA ALA A 766 -34.71 10.39 -5.49
C ALA A 766 -33.49 9.61 -4.96
N ILE A 767 -32.48 9.40 -5.80
CA ILE A 767 -31.28 8.65 -5.46
C ILE A 767 -30.19 9.66 -5.08
N PRO A 768 -29.60 9.56 -3.86
CA PRO A 768 -28.56 10.49 -3.45
C PRO A 768 -27.30 10.38 -4.33
N LYS A 769 -26.82 11.50 -4.85
CA LYS A 769 -25.49 11.59 -5.46
C LYS A 769 -24.49 11.98 -4.38
N LEU A 770 -23.52 11.12 -4.11
CA LEU A 770 -22.51 11.33 -3.08
C LEU A 770 -21.12 11.01 -3.65
N ASN A 771 -20.38 12.06 -4.01
CA ASN A 771 -18.99 11.94 -4.42
C ASN A 771 -18.08 11.73 -3.20
N THR A 772 -16.85 11.25 -3.42
CA THR A 772 -15.88 11.08 -2.33
C THR A 772 -14.81 12.17 -2.34
N PRO A 773 -14.28 12.55 -1.17
CA PRO A 773 -14.70 12.19 0.19
C PRO A 773 -16.08 12.75 0.53
N ALA A 774 -16.90 11.99 1.27
CA ALA A 774 -18.20 12.39 1.76
C ALA A 774 -18.05 13.33 2.97
N THR A 775 -17.49 14.51 2.75
CA THR A 775 -17.35 15.55 3.77
C THR A 775 -18.73 16.00 4.26
N PRO A 776 -18.85 16.61 5.46
CA PRO A 776 -20.12 17.17 5.93
C PRO A 776 -20.80 18.09 4.91
N GLU A 777 -20.04 18.90 4.19
CA GLU A 777 -20.54 19.75 3.11
C GLU A 777 -21.18 18.93 1.99
N ARG A 778 -20.47 17.91 1.46
CA ARG A 778 -21.01 17.04 0.39
C ARG A 778 -22.21 16.22 0.84
N VAL A 779 -22.21 15.76 2.08
CA VAL A 779 -23.38 15.08 2.69
C VAL A 779 -24.58 16.03 2.74
N LEU A 780 -24.38 17.27 3.19
CA LEU A 780 -25.43 18.29 3.25
C LEU A 780 -25.97 18.65 1.85
N MET A 781 -25.08 18.82 0.87
CA MET A 781 -25.48 19.08 -0.52
C MET A 781 -26.28 17.91 -1.11
N ALA A 782 -25.88 16.67 -0.86
CA ALA A 782 -26.63 15.48 -1.30
C ALA A 782 -28.00 15.38 -0.62
N ILE A 783 -28.13 15.79 0.65
CA ILE A 783 -29.42 15.90 1.35
C ILE A 783 -30.30 16.96 0.69
N GLN A 784 -29.78 18.14 0.40
CA GLN A 784 -30.52 19.22 -0.26
C GLN A 784 -31.02 18.78 -1.64
N GLU A 785 -30.16 18.17 -2.46
CA GLU A 785 -30.50 17.68 -3.79
C GLU A 785 -31.70 16.70 -3.75
N VAL A 786 -31.70 15.71 -2.85
CA VAL A 786 -32.78 14.72 -2.79
C VAL A 786 -34.07 15.24 -2.12
N THR A 787 -34.00 16.37 -1.38
CA THR A 787 -35.16 16.99 -0.76
C THR A 787 -35.84 18.05 -1.66
N GLU A 788 -35.06 18.66 -2.58
CA GLU A 788 -35.55 19.74 -3.48
C GLU A 788 -36.00 19.23 -4.84
N THR A 789 -35.60 18.04 -5.28
CA THR A 789 -36.02 17.50 -6.58
C THR A 789 -37.49 17.10 -6.57
N ALA A 790 -38.35 17.97 -7.16
CA ALA A 790 -39.64 17.51 -7.69
C ALA A 790 -39.37 16.49 -8.82
N PRO A 791 -40.21 15.45 -8.99
CA PRO A 791 -39.98 14.46 -10.04
C PRO A 791 -39.87 15.20 -11.38
N THR A 792 -38.72 15.02 -12.06
CA THR A 792 -38.62 15.35 -13.46
C THR A 792 -39.68 14.53 -14.16
N SER A 793 -40.73 15.21 -14.63
CA SER A 793 -41.74 14.62 -15.49
C SER A 793 -41.03 13.87 -16.61
N VAL A 794 -41.14 12.54 -16.59
CA VAL A 794 -40.85 11.72 -17.75
C VAL A 794 -41.73 12.29 -18.87
N ASP A 795 -41.09 12.95 -19.84
CA ASP A 795 -41.77 13.51 -21.01
C ASP A 795 -42.62 12.42 -21.64
N ALA A 796 -43.93 12.60 -21.50
CA ALA A 796 -44.92 12.02 -22.37
C ALA A 796 -44.70 12.60 -23.77
N GLN A 797 -43.80 12.02 -24.55
CA GLN A 797 -43.74 12.14 -26.00
C GLN A 797 -44.10 10.78 -26.60
N SER A 798 -45.37 10.44 -26.53
CA SER A 798 -46.00 9.58 -27.50
C SER A 798 -47.41 10.11 -27.66
N GLU A 799 -47.59 10.95 -28.68
CA GLU A 799 -48.84 11.12 -29.44
C GLU A 799 -48.73 12.41 -30.29
N THR A 800 -48.33 12.29 -31.53
CA THR A 800 -49.11 12.79 -32.66
C THR A 800 -48.32 12.66 -33.97
N ALA A 801 -48.98 11.97 -34.90
CA ALA A 801 -48.85 11.87 -36.34
C ALA A 801 -47.71 11.07 -36.94
#